data_d2cc4002e38ce37bbcf41c9d2dd0cb36
#
_entry.id   d2cc4002e38ce37bbcf41c9d2dd0cb36
#
_cell.length_a   1.000
_cell.length_b   1.000
_cell.length_c   1.000
_cell.angle_alpha   90.00
_cell.angle_beta   90.00
_cell.angle_gamma   90.00
#
_symmetry.space_group_name_H-M   'P 1'
#
loop_
_entity.id
_entity.type
_entity.pdbx_description
1 polymer ?
#
loop_
_entity_poly.entity_id
_entity_poly.type
_entity_poly.pdbx_seq_one_letter_code
_entity_poly.pdbx_strand_id
1 'polypeptide(L)'
;MSAEYGADQIQILEGLEAVRKRPGMYIGSTSSRGLHHLVYEIVDNSVDEAMAGFCTEIHVTVHADNSITVVDNGRGIPVDEHPIKKIPTLEVVMTILHAGGKFDNSAYKVSGGLHGVGISVVNALSKRVVVQVRRDGSVYEMEFSRGKTVKKMEVVGTSGSTGTTVSFWPDDEIFETCVYDFDTLHNRLQETAFLNKNLKIVLTDEREATPHVEEFCYEGGVIDFVKFLNDGKDVPEAFKEPIYIEGKSDPDAPVTKMGEVEVSLQWNAGYGENVMSFANDIYTPEGGMHLEGFRTALTRVINDYARKQNLLKEKEANLSGDDVREGLSAVISVKLPDPQFEGQTKAKLGSSYMRALTLKIVTDGLTDYLEEHPKPAREIVKKAQQACKARNAARKAREATRRKSLLETASLPGKLADCSVRDAELTELFIVEGDSAGGSAKDGRRRDIQAILPLRGKILNVERVGDHRAFSSDTIQSLITAIGCGVTTSAGDGGDFDISKARYHKIIIMTDADVDGAHIRILLLTFFYKYMRPLIDAGYVYVACPPIFGIKVRNKIHYVYPNGRQPEDEILRDTIQSLGLNPDDNDEDGKAKDGKITKKRKGYTVQRYKGLGEMDPKQLASTTMDPKTRILQRVSIEDAVVADRAVRELMGSEVGYRREYIEKHAHDARFLDA
;
A
#
# COMPACT_ATOMS: atom_id res chain seq x y z
N MET A 1 -0.79 -13.21 -43.99
CA MET A 1 0.03 -12.06 -44.49
C MET A 1 0.63 -11.43 -43.26
N SER A 2 1.95 -11.55 -43.06
CA SER A 2 2.68 -10.81 -42.01
C SER A 2 2.67 -9.36 -42.44
N ALA A 3 2.11 -8.49 -41.60
CA ALA A 3 2.22 -7.06 -41.82
C ALA A 3 3.75 -6.70 -41.82
N GLU A 4 4.23 -6.20 -42.94
CA GLU A 4 5.61 -5.69 -43.02
C GLU A 4 5.76 -4.52 -42.03
N TYR A 5 6.66 -4.67 -41.07
CA TYR A 5 7.00 -3.62 -40.13
C TYR A 5 7.86 -2.57 -40.83
N GLY A 6 7.23 -1.49 -41.26
CA GLY A 6 7.88 -0.40 -42.00
C GLY A 6 7.88 0.94 -41.25
N ALA A 7 8.58 1.94 -41.80
CA ALA A 7 8.70 3.28 -41.23
C ALA A 7 7.34 3.97 -40.98
N ASP A 8 6.34 3.66 -41.80
CA ASP A 8 4.97 4.20 -41.70
C ASP A 8 4.23 3.74 -40.43
N GLN A 9 4.72 2.72 -39.73
CA GLN A 9 4.14 2.22 -38.47
C GLN A 9 4.76 2.89 -37.24
N ILE A 10 5.81 3.68 -37.40
CA ILE A 10 6.45 4.44 -36.33
C ILE A 10 5.71 5.77 -36.17
N GLN A 11 4.88 5.88 -35.12
CA GLN A 11 4.17 7.11 -34.79
C GLN A 11 5.01 7.96 -33.84
N ILE A 12 5.20 9.22 -34.19
CA ILE A 12 5.77 10.22 -33.30
C ILE A 12 4.63 10.92 -32.59
N LEU A 13 4.62 10.86 -31.27
CA LEU A 13 3.66 11.58 -30.44
C LEU A 13 4.34 12.80 -29.85
N GLU A 14 3.78 13.98 -30.10
CA GLU A 14 4.32 15.24 -29.60
C GLU A 14 3.52 15.77 -28.41
N GLY A 15 4.21 16.36 -27.45
CA GLY A 15 3.61 17.09 -26.33
C GLY A 15 2.67 16.23 -25.48
N LEU A 16 1.52 16.78 -25.10
CA LEU A 16 0.55 16.16 -24.19
C LEU A 16 -0.29 15.04 -24.82
N GLU A 17 -0.22 14.85 -26.14
CA GLU A 17 -0.89 13.71 -26.78
C GLU A 17 -0.25 12.37 -26.38
N ALA A 18 1.07 12.36 -26.12
CA ALA A 18 1.78 11.19 -25.61
C ALA A 18 1.26 10.77 -24.23
N VAL A 19 0.93 11.74 -23.37
CA VAL A 19 0.36 11.53 -22.04
C VAL A 19 -1.02 10.87 -22.13
N ARG A 20 -1.89 11.41 -22.96
CA ARG A 20 -3.25 10.88 -23.18
C ARG A 20 -3.25 9.46 -23.77
N LYS A 21 -2.30 9.17 -24.68
CA LYS A 21 -2.20 7.86 -25.34
C LYS A 21 -1.59 6.79 -24.42
N ARG A 22 -0.74 7.17 -23.48
CA ARG A 22 -0.04 6.27 -22.55
C ARG A 22 -0.03 6.83 -21.11
N PRO A 23 -1.22 7.06 -20.51
CA PRO A 23 -1.31 7.70 -19.19
C PRO A 23 -0.58 6.90 -18.11
N GLY A 24 -0.58 5.57 -18.18
CA GLY A 24 0.11 4.70 -17.23
C GLY A 24 1.62 4.95 -17.11
N MET A 25 2.26 5.54 -18.13
CA MET A 25 3.69 5.92 -18.05
C MET A 25 3.93 7.11 -17.10
N TYR A 26 2.93 7.93 -16.85
CA TYR A 26 3.02 9.17 -16.06
C TYR A 26 2.36 9.05 -14.69
N ILE A 27 1.21 8.36 -14.60
CA ILE A 27 0.42 8.21 -13.38
C ILE A 27 0.32 6.76 -12.88
N GLY A 28 1.06 5.84 -13.48
CA GLY A 28 1.13 4.42 -13.10
C GLY A 28 -0.05 3.56 -13.55
N SER A 29 -1.28 4.07 -13.54
CA SER A 29 -2.49 3.36 -13.99
C SER A 29 -3.62 4.32 -14.32
N THR A 30 -4.70 3.85 -14.94
CA THR A 30 -5.96 4.59 -15.17
C THR A 30 -7.06 4.18 -14.20
N SER A 31 -6.75 3.34 -13.23
CA SER A 31 -7.64 2.95 -12.14
C SER A 31 -7.81 4.07 -11.10
N SER A 32 -8.56 3.82 -10.03
CA SER A 32 -8.71 4.72 -8.88
C SER A 32 -7.37 5.27 -8.38
N ARG A 33 -6.30 4.45 -8.34
CA ARG A 33 -4.96 4.89 -7.93
C ARG A 33 -4.42 6.02 -8.80
N GLY A 34 -4.50 5.90 -10.13
CA GLY A 34 -4.04 6.93 -11.06
C GLY A 34 -4.90 8.19 -10.98
N LEU A 35 -6.21 8.05 -10.69
CA LEU A 35 -7.11 9.17 -10.45
C LEU A 35 -6.63 10.02 -9.26
N HIS A 36 -6.36 9.39 -8.11
CA HIS A 36 -5.87 10.07 -6.91
C HIS A 36 -4.49 10.71 -7.13
N HIS A 37 -3.67 10.12 -7.99
CA HIS A 37 -2.35 10.69 -8.32
C HIS A 37 -2.43 12.09 -8.94
N LEU A 38 -3.52 12.41 -9.66
CA LEU A 38 -3.73 13.78 -10.17
C LEU A 38 -3.81 14.80 -9.03
N VAL A 39 -4.47 14.46 -7.91
CA VAL A 39 -4.55 15.32 -6.73
C VAL A 39 -3.16 15.50 -6.11
N TYR A 40 -2.42 14.39 -5.99
CA TYR A 40 -1.08 14.44 -5.40
C TYR A 40 -0.13 15.33 -6.18
N GLU A 41 -0.16 15.30 -7.52
CA GLU A 41 0.69 16.14 -8.35
C GLU A 41 0.42 17.64 -8.16
N ILE A 42 -0.83 18.04 -7.90
CA ILE A 42 -1.16 19.45 -7.62
C ILE A 42 -0.77 19.82 -6.18
N VAL A 43 -1.09 18.97 -5.21
CA VAL A 43 -0.73 19.18 -3.79
C VAL A 43 0.77 19.25 -3.62
N ASP A 44 1.54 18.35 -4.26
CA ASP A 44 3.01 18.34 -4.19
C ASP A 44 3.62 19.65 -4.70
N ASN A 45 2.99 20.34 -5.66
CA ASN A 45 3.44 21.67 -6.08
C ASN A 45 3.25 22.72 -4.98
N SER A 46 2.14 22.67 -4.25
CA SER A 46 1.87 23.56 -3.10
C SER A 46 2.80 23.24 -1.92
N VAL A 47 3.12 21.95 -1.72
CA VAL A 47 4.10 21.49 -0.70
C VAL A 47 5.52 21.95 -1.05
N ASP A 48 5.89 21.98 -2.34
CA ASP A 48 7.19 22.54 -2.78
C ASP A 48 7.28 24.04 -2.43
N GLU A 49 6.18 24.80 -2.53
CA GLU A 49 6.12 26.18 -2.03
C GLU A 49 6.26 26.26 -0.51
N ALA A 50 5.71 25.29 0.23
CA ALA A 50 5.84 25.21 1.68
C ALA A 50 7.28 24.86 2.09
N MET A 51 7.93 23.89 1.42
CA MET A 51 9.34 23.58 1.65
C MET A 51 10.27 24.74 1.33
N ALA A 52 9.87 25.59 0.36
CA ALA A 52 10.59 26.83 0.04
C ALA A 52 10.30 27.97 1.04
N GLY A 53 9.38 27.78 1.99
CA GLY A 53 9.03 28.74 3.04
C GLY A 53 7.99 29.78 2.63
N PHE A 54 7.26 29.60 1.53
CA PHE A 54 6.31 30.57 1.00
C PHE A 54 4.84 30.18 1.16
N CYS A 55 4.55 28.90 1.44
CA CYS A 55 3.19 28.40 1.66
C CYS A 55 3.03 27.90 3.09
N THR A 56 1.92 28.24 3.73
CA THR A 56 1.57 27.83 5.09
C THR A 56 0.23 27.11 5.18
N GLU A 57 -0.59 27.20 4.11
CA GLU A 57 -1.93 26.64 4.11
C GLU A 57 -2.31 26.13 2.71
N ILE A 58 -2.88 24.91 2.68
CA ILE A 58 -3.34 24.24 1.47
C ILE A 58 -4.78 23.77 1.73
N HIS A 59 -5.70 24.09 0.82
CA HIS A 59 -7.08 23.59 0.85
C HIS A 59 -7.31 22.66 -0.33
N VAL A 60 -7.82 21.47 -0.06
CA VAL A 60 -8.23 20.48 -1.06
C VAL A 60 -9.72 20.24 -0.93
N THR A 61 -10.48 20.50 -1.97
CA THR A 61 -11.94 20.33 -1.98
C THR A 61 -12.34 19.30 -3.03
N VAL A 62 -13.09 18.29 -2.61
CA VAL A 62 -13.79 17.35 -3.48
C VAL A 62 -15.21 17.84 -3.66
N HIS A 63 -15.57 18.28 -4.85
CA HIS A 63 -16.89 18.84 -5.14
C HIS A 63 -17.94 17.77 -5.43
N ALA A 64 -19.22 18.15 -5.39
CA ALA A 64 -20.34 17.25 -5.64
C ALA A 64 -20.31 16.55 -7.01
N ASP A 65 -19.66 17.17 -8.02
CA ASP A 65 -19.47 16.61 -9.35
C ASP A 65 -18.18 15.78 -9.49
N ASN A 66 -17.49 15.48 -8.38
CA ASN A 66 -16.17 14.83 -8.33
C ASN A 66 -15.08 15.62 -9.07
N SER A 67 -15.20 16.93 -9.21
CA SER A 67 -14.05 17.78 -9.51
C SER A 67 -13.25 18.06 -8.24
N ILE A 68 -11.98 18.43 -8.42
CA ILE A 68 -11.09 18.80 -7.31
C ILE A 68 -10.66 20.24 -7.47
N THR A 69 -10.64 20.96 -6.36
CA THR A 69 -9.98 22.26 -6.26
C THR A 69 -8.88 22.21 -5.20
N VAL A 70 -7.68 22.63 -5.59
CA VAL A 70 -6.55 22.82 -4.66
C VAL A 70 -6.20 24.28 -4.63
N VAL A 71 -6.14 24.85 -3.44
CA VAL A 71 -5.82 26.28 -3.19
C VAL A 71 -4.60 26.34 -2.26
N ASP A 72 -3.60 27.11 -2.63
CA ASP A 72 -2.46 27.44 -1.76
C ASP A 72 -2.32 28.96 -1.56
N ASN A 73 -1.56 29.32 -0.54
CA ASN A 73 -1.18 30.69 -0.25
C ASN A 73 0.32 30.97 -0.56
N GLY A 74 0.90 30.21 -1.49
CA GLY A 74 2.28 30.38 -1.95
C GLY A 74 2.51 31.65 -2.78
N ARG A 75 3.64 31.71 -3.51
CA ARG A 75 4.00 32.88 -4.34
C ARG A 75 3.11 33.07 -5.57
N GLY A 76 2.38 32.05 -5.99
CA GLY A 76 1.68 32.00 -7.26
C GLY A 76 2.61 31.69 -8.45
N ILE A 77 2.13 30.92 -9.41
CA ILE A 77 2.86 30.61 -10.66
C ILE A 77 3.20 31.91 -11.39
N PRO A 78 4.42 32.07 -11.97
CA PRO A 78 4.74 33.25 -12.76
C PRO A 78 3.77 33.46 -13.93
N VAL A 79 3.31 34.71 -14.12
CA VAL A 79 2.33 35.09 -15.14
C VAL A 79 2.95 35.87 -16.29
N ASP A 80 4.20 36.33 -16.15
CA ASP A 80 4.94 37.06 -17.17
C ASP A 80 5.13 36.24 -18.43
N GLU A 81 5.42 36.93 -19.53
CA GLU A 81 5.76 36.29 -20.81
C GLU A 81 7.08 35.51 -20.69
N HIS A 82 7.05 34.22 -21.07
CA HIS A 82 8.22 33.37 -21.05
C HIS A 82 9.27 33.85 -22.09
N PRO A 83 10.52 34.05 -21.68
CA PRO A 83 11.51 34.73 -22.54
C PRO A 83 11.76 34.02 -23.88
N ILE A 84 11.66 32.69 -23.92
CA ILE A 84 11.92 31.88 -25.13
C ILE A 84 10.61 31.60 -25.89
N LYS A 85 9.55 31.23 -25.22
CA LYS A 85 8.30 30.74 -25.85
C LYS A 85 7.36 31.88 -26.27
N LYS A 86 7.54 33.10 -25.74
CA LYS A 86 6.72 34.28 -26.05
C LYS A 86 5.20 34.09 -25.81
N ILE A 87 4.86 33.27 -24.83
CA ILE A 87 3.52 33.06 -24.30
C ILE A 87 3.58 33.17 -22.75
N PRO A 88 2.46 33.35 -22.04
CA PRO A 88 2.47 33.41 -20.58
C PRO A 88 3.16 32.21 -19.96
N THR A 89 3.98 32.41 -18.93
CA THR A 89 4.69 31.34 -18.24
C THR A 89 3.74 30.31 -17.67
N LEU A 90 2.56 30.73 -17.19
CA LEU A 90 1.49 29.84 -16.76
C LEU A 90 1.08 28.87 -17.89
N GLU A 91 0.91 29.34 -19.11
CA GLU A 91 0.58 28.50 -20.26
C GLU A 91 1.70 27.50 -20.58
N VAL A 92 2.97 27.93 -20.48
CA VAL A 92 4.13 27.06 -20.69
C VAL A 92 4.10 25.90 -19.70
N VAL A 93 3.91 26.19 -18.40
CA VAL A 93 3.92 25.18 -17.33
C VAL A 93 2.74 24.20 -17.48
N MET A 94 1.60 24.68 -17.97
CA MET A 94 0.40 23.86 -18.14
C MET A 94 0.40 23.00 -19.40
N THR A 95 1.11 23.40 -20.46
CA THR A 95 0.97 22.75 -21.79
C THR A 95 2.25 22.11 -22.33
N ILE A 96 3.41 22.37 -21.73
CA ILE A 96 4.67 21.86 -22.21
C ILE A 96 5.26 20.89 -21.16
N LEU A 97 5.58 19.66 -21.61
CA LEU A 97 6.28 18.69 -20.76
C LEU A 97 7.73 19.17 -20.51
N HIS A 98 8.25 18.83 -19.33
CA HIS A 98 9.57 19.22 -18.90
C HIS A 98 9.79 20.74 -18.86
N ALA A 99 8.75 21.48 -18.47
CA ALA A 99 8.80 22.92 -18.23
C ALA A 99 8.51 23.21 -16.76
N GLY A 100 9.40 23.93 -16.09
CA GLY A 100 9.21 24.29 -14.68
C GLY A 100 10.43 24.95 -14.06
N GLY A 101 10.26 25.67 -12.96
CA GLY A 101 11.31 26.38 -12.22
C GLY A 101 12.13 25.48 -11.27
N LYS A 102 11.99 24.15 -11.35
CA LYS A 102 12.63 23.18 -10.43
C LYS A 102 13.86 22.50 -11.06
N PHE A 103 14.23 22.84 -12.29
CA PHE A 103 15.40 22.27 -12.97
C PHE A 103 16.73 22.92 -12.58
N ASP A 104 16.69 24.13 -12.06
CA ASP A 104 17.82 24.76 -11.42
C ASP A 104 17.50 25.07 -9.95
N ASN A 105 18.51 25.06 -9.10
CA ASN A 105 18.32 25.27 -7.66
C ASN A 105 18.14 26.74 -7.27
N SER A 106 17.85 27.62 -8.24
CA SER A 106 17.72 29.06 -7.99
C SER A 106 16.40 29.43 -7.33
N ALA A 107 15.29 28.81 -7.76
CA ALA A 107 13.94 29.08 -7.25
C ALA A 107 13.53 28.12 -6.12
N TYR A 108 14.00 26.87 -6.15
CA TYR A 108 13.72 25.84 -5.16
C TYR A 108 15.01 25.09 -4.81
N LYS A 109 15.46 25.22 -3.57
CA LYS A 109 16.64 24.48 -3.08
C LYS A 109 16.35 22.99 -2.89
N VAL A 110 15.11 22.66 -2.56
CA VAL A 110 14.59 21.30 -2.35
C VAL A 110 13.22 21.24 -2.98
N SER A 111 12.91 20.20 -3.72
CA SER A 111 11.56 19.95 -4.26
C SER A 111 11.30 18.45 -4.42
N GLY A 112 10.04 18.04 -4.28
CA GLY A 112 9.58 16.68 -4.59
C GLY A 112 9.31 16.50 -6.08
N GLY A 113 8.89 17.55 -6.77
CA GLY A 113 8.64 17.59 -8.21
C GLY A 113 9.92 17.75 -9.04
N LEU A 114 10.46 16.64 -9.56
CA LEU A 114 11.75 16.62 -10.27
C LEU A 114 11.68 16.74 -11.79
N HIS A 115 10.55 16.32 -12.38
CA HIS A 115 10.47 16.10 -13.83
C HIS A 115 9.79 17.23 -14.61
N GLY A 116 9.17 18.21 -13.92
CA GLY A 116 8.46 19.33 -14.54
C GLY A 116 7.29 18.87 -15.43
N VAL A 117 6.60 17.77 -15.04
CA VAL A 117 5.51 17.19 -15.83
C VAL A 117 4.18 17.10 -15.07
N GLY A 118 4.17 17.14 -13.74
CA GLY A 118 2.98 16.83 -12.93
C GLY A 118 1.75 17.63 -13.34
N ILE A 119 1.81 18.95 -13.29
CA ILE A 119 0.66 19.80 -13.60
C ILE A 119 0.23 19.71 -15.07
N SER A 120 1.16 19.54 -16.01
CA SER A 120 0.85 19.35 -17.43
C SER A 120 0.22 17.98 -17.71
N VAL A 121 0.58 16.95 -16.91
CA VAL A 121 -0.08 15.63 -16.94
C VAL A 121 -1.51 15.73 -16.42
N VAL A 122 -1.75 16.46 -15.32
CA VAL A 122 -3.11 16.71 -14.81
C VAL A 122 -3.94 17.41 -15.88
N ASN A 123 -3.39 18.44 -16.55
CA ASN A 123 -4.06 19.12 -17.64
C ASN A 123 -4.39 18.17 -18.81
N ALA A 124 -3.45 17.34 -19.23
CA ALA A 124 -3.65 16.39 -20.32
C ALA A 124 -4.75 15.35 -20.04
N LEU A 125 -4.88 14.93 -18.76
CA LEU A 125 -5.79 13.87 -18.33
C LEU A 125 -7.11 14.38 -17.74
N SER A 126 -7.36 15.70 -17.86
CA SER A 126 -8.60 16.34 -17.41
C SER A 126 -9.40 16.86 -18.60
N LYS A 127 -10.73 16.69 -18.56
CA LYS A 127 -11.63 17.26 -19.56
C LYS A 127 -11.71 18.79 -19.45
N ARG A 128 -11.45 19.34 -18.25
CA ARG A 128 -11.39 20.76 -17.97
C ARG A 128 -10.40 21.03 -16.85
N VAL A 129 -9.62 22.10 -16.96
CA VAL A 129 -8.79 22.65 -15.89
C VAL A 129 -8.94 24.16 -15.87
N VAL A 130 -9.17 24.74 -14.70
CA VAL A 130 -9.18 26.18 -14.46
C VAL A 130 -8.07 26.51 -13.49
N VAL A 131 -7.19 27.42 -13.86
CA VAL A 131 -6.11 27.88 -12.99
C VAL A 131 -6.28 29.36 -12.73
N GLN A 132 -6.33 29.72 -11.44
CA GLN A 132 -6.28 31.09 -10.99
C GLN A 132 -4.99 31.34 -10.23
N VAL A 133 -4.30 32.42 -10.56
CA VAL A 133 -3.07 32.84 -9.90
C VAL A 133 -3.27 34.21 -9.30
N ARG A 134 -3.07 34.31 -7.99
CA ARG A 134 -3.04 35.57 -7.24
C ARG A 134 -1.58 36.03 -7.15
N ARG A 135 -1.24 37.09 -7.91
CA ARG A 135 0.12 37.61 -7.96
C ARG A 135 0.11 39.09 -8.37
N ASP A 136 1.05 39.84 -7.85
CA ASP A 136 1.27 41.26 -8.21
C ASP A 136 0.02 42.11 -8.09
N GLY A 137 -0.81 41.83 -7.07
CA GLY A 137 -2.05 42.58 -6.80
C GLY A 137 -3.25 42.18 -7.66
N SER A 138 -3.09 41.26 -8.60
CA SER A 138 -4.12 40.82 -9.55
C SER A 138 -4.44 39.33 -9.42
N VAL A 139 -5.62 38.95 -9.90
CA VAL A 139 -6.04 37.56 -10.08
C VAL A 139 -6.08 37.27 -11.57
N TYR A 140 -5.21 36.40 -12.00
CA TYR A 140 -5.13 35.91 -13.38
C TYR A 140 -5.82 34.56 -13.50
N GLU A 141 -6.56 34.35 -14.59
CA GLU A 141 -7.27 33.10 -14.85
C GLU A 141 -6.95 32.56 -16.25
N MET A 142 -6.75 31.29 -16.36
CA MET A 142 -6.67 30.54 -17.63
C MET A 142 -7.52 29.28 -17.53
N GLU A 143 -8.04 28.84 -18.69
CA GLU A 143 -8.79 27.59 -18.78
C GLU A 143 -8.21 26.69 -19.89
N PHE A 144 -8.19 25.37 -19.58
CA PHE A 144 -7.67 24.34 -20.45
C PHE A 144 -8.66 23.19 -20.58
N SER A 145 -8.58 22.47 -21.67
CA SER A 145 -9.32 21.25 -21.91
C SER A 145 -8.44 20.22 -22.58
N ARG A 146 -8.27 19.04 -21.96
CA ARG A 146 -7.50 17.92 -22.54
C ARG A 146 -6.11 18.34 -23.02
N GLY A 147 -5.43 19.16 -22.22
CA GLY A 147 -4.07 19.64 -22.50
C GLY A 147 -3.99 20.87 -23.43
N LYS A 148 -5.12 21.41 -23.90
CA LYS A 148 -5.15 22.57 -24.82
C LYS A 148 -5.72 23.79 -24.12
N THR A 149 -5.14 24.97 -24.39
CA THR A 149 -5.68 26.25 -23.90
C THR A 149 -6.99 26.56 -24.61
N VAL A 150 -8.08 26.71 -23.83
CA VAL A 150 -9.41 27.08 -24.35
C VAL A 150 -9.78 28.53 -24.01
N LYS A 151 -9.27 29.05 -22.88
CA LYS A 151 -9.39 30.48 -22.52
C LYS A 151 -7.96 31.00 -22.21
N LYS A 152 -7.58 32.07 -22.93
CA LYS A 152 -6.29 32.74 -22.70
C LYS A 152 -6.27 33.42 -21.34
N MET A 153 -5.09 33.75 -20.85
CA MET A 153 -4.92 34.45 -19.60
C MET A 153 -5.62 35.81 -19.58
N GLU A 154 -6.45 36.01 -18.59
CA GLU A 154 -7.17 37.24 -18.35
C GLU A 154 -7.04 37.67 -16.89
N VAL A 155 -7.08 38.97 -16.63
CA VAL A 155 -7.21 39.49 -15.26
C VAL A 155 -8.69 39.49 -14.91
N VAL A 156 -9.05 38.67 -13.91
CA VAL A 156 -10.46 38.51 -13.48
C VAL A 156 -10.77 39.24 -12.17
N GLY A 157 -9.77 39.77 -11.49
CA GLY A 157 -9.95 40.46 -10.23
C GLY A 157 -8.66 41.04 -9.65
N THR A 158 -8.75 41.54 -8.43
CA THR A 158 -7.61 42.00 -7.63
C THR A 158 -7.50 41.19 -6.35
N SER A 159 -6.30 41.02 -5.86
CA SER A 159 -6.03 40.27 -4.61
C SER A 159 -4.94 40.94 -3.79
N GLY A 160 -5.15 41.06 -2.48
CA GLY A 160 -4.11 41.48 -1.54
C GLY A 160 -3.20 40.37 -1.06
N SER A 161 -3.41 39.10 -1.48
CA SER A 161 -2.61 37.93 -1.15
C SER A 161 -2.09 37.27 -2.43
N THR A 162 -1.08 36.44 -2.27
CA THR A 162 -0.55 35.58 -3.34
C THR A 162 -1.07 34.16 -3.21
N GLY A 163 -0.88 33.32 -4.23
CA GLY A 163 -1.23 31.90 -4.22
C GLY A 163 -1.70 31.37 -5.55
N THR A 164 -1.89 30.07 -5.62
CA THR A 164 -2.42 29.37 -6.79
C THR A 164 -3.71 28.63 -6.43
N THR A 165 -4.67 28.62 -7.34
CA THR A 165 -5.87 27.80 -7.27
C THR A 165 -5.95 26.99 -8.55
N VAL A 166 -6.02 25.65 -8.42
CA VAL A 166 -6.18 24.74 -9.55
C VAL A 166 -7.45 23.93 -9.33
N SER A 167 -8.41 24.09 -10.24
CA SER A 167 -9.63 23.27 -10.29
C SER A 167 -9.58 22.39 -11.52
N PHE A 168 -9.82 21.08 -11.37
CA PHE A 168 -9.77 20.16 -12.49
C PHE A 168 -10.86 19.09 -12.43
N TRP A 169 -11.31 18.68 -13.62
CA TRP A 169 -12.32 17.64 -13.85
C TRP A 169 -11.65 16.49 -14.59
N PRO A 170 -11.44 15.33 -13.96
CA PRO A 170 -10.85 14.16 -14.62
C PRO A 170 -11.61 13.78 -15.89
N ASP A 171 -10.89 13.27 -16.89
CA ASP A 171 -11.48 12.85 -18.16
C ASP A 171 -11.99 11.40 -18.07
N ASP A 172 -13.31 11.23 -18.10
CA ASP A 172 -14.02 9.94 -18.07
C ASP A 172 -13.77 9.06 -19.31
N GLU A 173 -13.15 9.59 -20.37
CA GLU A 173 -12.63 8.79 -21.49
C GLU A 173 -11.30 8.11 -21.16
N ILE A 174 -10.59 8.52 -20.10
CA ILE A 174 -9.28 8.00 -19.69
C ILE A 174 -9.41 7.10 -18.48
N PHE A 175 -10.15 7.54 -17.45
CA PHE A 175 -10.21 6.86 -16.17
C PHE A 175 -11.37 5.87 -16.09
N GLU A 176 -11.13 4.72 -15.50
CA GLU A 176 -12.14 3.69 -15.23
C GLU A 176 -13.23 4.18 -14.27
N THR A 177 -12.87 5.13 -13.39
CA THR A 177 -13.76 5.82 -12.46
C THR A 177 -13.26 7.25 -12.24
N CYS A 178 -14.18 8.20 -12.07
CA CYS A 178 -13.86 9.57 -11.68
C CYS A 178 -14.35 9.88 -10.25
N VAL A 179 -14.63 8.86 -9.44
CA VAL A 179 -15.05 9.01 -8.05
C VAL A 179 -13.86 8.88 -7.14
N TYR A 180 -13.59 9.93 -6.36
CA TYR A 180 -12.50 9.94 -5.38
C TYR A 180 -12.92 9.22 -4.10
N ASP A 181 -11.98 8.49 -3.53
CA ASP A 181 -12.08 7.89 -2.20
C ASP A 181 -11.54 8.88 -1.15
N PHE A 182 -12.39 9.24 -0.19
CA PHE A 182 -12.05 10.22 0.84
C PHE A 182 -10.91 9.74 1.74
N ASP A 183 -10.97 8.48 2.19
CA ASP A 183 -9.98 7.92 3.11
C ASP A 183 -8.59 7.88 2.46
N THR A 184 -8.52 7.62 1.17
CA THR A 184 -7.28 7.64 0.39
C THR A 184 -6.66 9.05 0.36
N LEU A 185 -7.45 10.09 0.14
CA LEU A 185 -6.99 11.48 0.18
C LEU A 185 -6.62 11.90 1.61
N HIS A 186 -7.47 11.58 2.59
CA HIS A 186 -7.24 11.85 4.02
C HIS A 186 -5.87 11.35 4.46
N ASN A 187 -5.61 10.06 4.26
CA ASN A 187 -4.36 9.44 4.70
C ASN A 187 -3.13 10.10 4.06
N ARG A 188 -3.16 10.34 2.75
CA ARG A 188 -2.04 10.96 2.04
C ARG A 188 -1.79 12.40 2.47
N LEU A 189 -2.85 13.21 2.65
CA LEU A 189 -2.73 14.60 3.08
C LEU A 189 -2.27 14.70 4.53
N GLN A 190 -2.70 13.79 5.40
CA GLN A 190 -2.25 13.67 6.77
C GLN A 190 -0.74 13.34 6.84
N GLU A 191 -0.25 12.36 6.06
CA GLU A 191 1.18 12.07 5.95
C GLU A 191 1.98 13.30 5.51
N THR A 192 1.48 14.01 4.50
CA THR A 192 2.10 15.22 3.98
C THR A 192 2.20 16.31 5.06
N ALA A 193 1.15 16.49 5.86
CA ALA A 193 1.16 17.44 6.97
C ALA A 193 2.14 17.06 8.09
N PHE A 194 2.29 15.76 8.39
CA PHE A 194 3.32 15.29 9.36
C PHE A 194 4.75 15.58 8.91
N LEU A 195 5.03 15.52 7.61
CA LEU A 195 6.37 15.76 7.07
C LEU A 195 6.73 17.24 6.99
N ASN A 196 5.72 18.13 7.02
CA ASN A 196 5.89 19.57 6.90
C ASN A 196 5.36 20.28 8.15
N LYS A 197 6.25 20.52 9.12
CA LYS A 197 5.90 21.20 10.40
C LYS A 197 5.13 22.50 10.14
N ASN A 198 4.03 22.69 10.86
CA ASN A 198 3.17 23.88 10.81
C ASN A 198 2.49 24.15 9.44
N LEU A 199 2.59 23.25 8.48
CA LEU A 199 1.78 23.35 7.26
C LEU A 199 0.37 22.90 7.58
N LYS A 200 -0.60 23.82 7.41
CA LYS A 200 -2.01 23.50 7.55
C LYS A 200 -2.55 22.96 6.22
N ILE A 201 -3.13 21.76 6.23
CA ILE A 201 -3.83 21.17 5.10
C ILE A 201 -5.30 20.96 5.51
N VAL A 202 -6.23 21.44 4.69
CA VAL A 202 -7.67 21.28 4.91
C VAL A 202 -8.24 20.44 3.77
N LEU A 203 -8.85 19.31 4.10
CA LEU A 203 -9.59 18.47 3.15
C LEU A 203 -11.09 18.67 3.37
N THR A 204 -11.81 19.06 2.32
CA THR A 204 -13.26 19.25 2.33
C THR A 204 -13.91 18.33 1.31
N ASP A 205 -14.90 17.56 1.72
CA ASP A 205 -15.75 16.76 0.85
C ASP A 205 -17.16 17.36 0.80
N GLU A 206 -17.55 17.87 -0.37
CA GLU A 206 -18.84 18.52 -0.61
C GLU A 206 -19.87 17.59 -1.29
N ARG A 207 -19.58 16.29 -1.39
CA ARG A 207 -20.47 15.34 -2.08
C ARG A 207 -21.74 15.03 -1.29
N GLU A 208 -21.71 15.20 0.01
CA GLU A 208 -22.89 15.08 0.87
C GLU A 208 -23.53 16.44 1.17
N ALA A 209 -24.78 16.41 1.64
CA ALA A 209 -25.55 17.64 1.95
C ALA A 209 -24.88 18.52 3.03
N THR A 210 -24.12 17.90 3.95
CA THR A 210 -23.28 18.60 4.92
C THR A 210 -21.83 18.30 4.56
N PRO A 211 -21.01 19.30 4.20
CA PRO A 211 -19.62 19.09 3.88
C PRO A 211 -18.86 18.43 5.05
N HIS A 212 -18.06 17.42 4.74
CA HIS A 212 -17.13 16.83 5.69
C HIS A 212 -15.80 17.57 5.59
N VAL A 213 -15.29 18.08 6.70
CA VAL A 213 -14.06 18.89 6.74
C VAL A 213 -13.09 18.29 7.75
N GLU A 214 -11.87 18.02 7.29
CA GLU A 214 -10.76 17.55 8.10
C GLU A 214 -9.59 18.53 8.01
N GLU A 215 -8.98 18.85 9.16
CA GLU A 215 -7.84 19.76 9.24
C GLU A 215 -6.62 19.02 9.78
N PHE A 216 -5.49 19.13 9.09
CA PHE A 216 -4.21 18.56 9.48
C PHE A 216 -3.20 19.68 9.70
N CYS A 217 -2.63 19.76 10.90
CA CYS A 217 -1.54 20.68 11.23
C CYS A 217 -0.77 20.12 12.42
N TYR A 218 0.51 19.82 12.23
CA TYR A 218 1.34 19.15 13.24
C TYR A 218 2.58 19.98 13.55
N GLU A 219 2.64 20.52 14.77
CA GLU A 219 3.78 21.33 15.24
C GLU A 219 5.02 20.46 15.48
N GLY A 220 4.83 19.23 15.94
CA GLY A 220 5.91 18.27 16.18
C GLY A 220 6.43 17.59 14.92
N GLY A 221 5.71 17.69 13.79
CA GLY A 221 6.15 17.11 12.51
C GLY A 221 6.37 15.59 12.59
N VAL A 222 7.58 15.10 12.28
CA VAL A 222 7.91 13.66 12.32
C VAL A 222 7.83 13.05 13.73
N ILE A 223 7.87 13.87 14.79
CA ILE A 223 7.65 13.41 16.17
C ILE A 223 6.20 12.99 16.34
N ASP A 224 5.27 13.84 15.89
CA ASP A 224 3.84 13.55 15.93
C ASP A 224 3.50 12.38 15.02
N PHE A 225 4.20 12.26 13.90
CA PHE A 225 4.04 11.10 13.01
C PHE A 225 4.41 9.79 13.71
N VAL A 226 5.52 9.73 14.44
CA VAL A 226 5.90 8.53 15.21
C VAL A 226 4.91 8.24 16.34
N LYS A 227 4.40 9.29 17.03
CA LYS A 227 3.32 9.13 18.01
C LYS A 227 2.08 8.53 17.36
N PHE A 228 1.67 9.04 16.21
CA PHE A 228 0.56 8.50 15.41
C PHE A 228 0.79 7.04 14.98
N LEU A 229 2.00 6.68 14.51
CA LEU A 229 2.35 5.28 14.18
C LEU A 229 2.31 4.34 15.39
N ASN A 230 2.43 4.89 16.60
CA ASN A 230 2.33 4.15 17.85
C ASN A 230 1.00 4.34 18.57
N ASP A 231 0.07 5.08 17.98
CA ASP A 231 -1.26 5.20 18.53
C ASP A 231 -1.89 3.81 18.69
N GLY A 232 -2.45 3.56 19.90
CA GLY A 232 -2.96 2.26 20.32
C GLY A 232 -1.95 1.14 20.50
N LYS A 233 -0.64 1.41 20.47
CA LYS A 233 0.37 0.45 20.92
C LYS A 233 0.70 0.70 22.38
N ASP A 234 1.03 -0.37 23.11
CA ASP A 234 1.59 -0.26 24.44
C ASP A 234 3.01 0.29 24.35
N VAL A 235 3.17 1.57 24.70
CA VAL A 235 4.47 2.26 24.74
C VAL A 235 4.92 2.32 26.19
N PRO A 236 6.01 1.62 26.58
CA PRO A 236 6.54 1.68 27.92
C PRO A 236 6.88 3.12 28.34
N GLU A 237 6.67 3.46 29.63
CA GLU A 237 6.91 4.81 30.17
C GLU A 237 8.34 5.32 29.87
N ALA A 238 9.33 4.41 29.80
CA ALA A 238 10.70 4.77 29.45
C ALA A 238 10.85 5.32 28.01
N PHE A 239 9.88 5.06 27.14
CA PHE A 239 9.88 5.45 25.72
C PHE A 239 8.74 6.39 25.37
N LYS A 240 8.04 6.97 26.36
CA LYS A 240 6.85 7.79 26.15
C LYS A 240 7.07 8.94 25.17
N GLU A 241 8.22 9.59 25.27
CA GLU A 241 8.60 10.63 24.30
C GLU A 241 9.48 10.01 23.19
N PRO A 242 9.16 10.25 21.91
CA PRO A 242 10.01 9.82 20.82
C PRO A 242 11.38 10.50 20.86
N ILE A 243 12.40 9.77 20.47
CA ILE A 243 13.74 10.33 20.23
C ILE A 243 13.69 11.11 18.93
N TYR A 244 14.19 12.34 18.95
CA TYR A 244 14.26 13.21 17.78
C TYR A 244 15.71 13.57 17.48
N ILE A 245 16.10 13.44 16.22
CA ILE A 245 17.45 13.73 15.74
C ILE A 245 17.32 14.52 14.45
N GLU A 246 17.98 15.65 14.36
CA GLU A 246 18.06 16.44 13.14
C GLU A 246 19.49 16.86 12.84
N GLY A 247 19.80 17.09 11.59
CA GLY A 247 21.09 17.62 11.20
C GLY A 247 21.16 17.95 9.72
N LYS A 248 22.16 18.72 9.37
CA LYS A 248 22.43 19.16 7.99
C LYS A 248 23.84 18.79 7.57
N SER A 249 24.04 18.73 6.27
CA SER A 249 25.38 18.64 5.69
C SER A 249 26.24 19.85 6.06
N ASP A 250 27.55 19.69 5.93
CA ASP A 250 28.48 20.79 6.10
C ASP A 250 28.07 21.96 5.19
N PRO A 251 28.01 23.21 5.69
CA PRO A 251 27.72 24.40 4.87
C PRO A 251 28.67 24.60 3.69
N ASP A 252 29.90 24.12 3.79
CA ASP A 252 30.92 24.19 2.73
C ASP A 252 30.87 23.01 1.75
N ALA A 253 29.92 22.09 1.95
CA ALA A 253 29.73 20.97 1.04
C ALA A 253 29.26 21.47 -0.35
N PRO A 254 29.68 20.80 -1.45
CA PRO A 254 29.12 21.09 -2.76
C PRO A 254 27.59 20.98 -2.76
N VAL A 255 26.88 21.87 -3.46
CA VAL A 255 25.40 21.88 -3.53
C VAL A 255 24.84 20.49 -3.87
N THR A 256 25.50 19.74 -4.75
CA THR A 256 25.12 18.36 -5.14
C THR A 256 25.27 17.34 -4.00
N LYS A 257 25.87 17.70 -2.87
CA LYS A 257 26.03 16.85 -1.69
C LYS A 257 25.41 17.46 -0.43
N MET A 258 24.70 18.57 -0.57
CA MET A 258 23.92 19.15 0.52
C MET A 258 22.72 18.25 0.83
N GLY A 259 22.31 18.26 2.10
CA GLY A 259 21.13 17.56 2.54
C GLY A 259 20.83 17.83 4.00
N GLU A 260 19.57 17.62 4.33
CA GLU A 260 19.06 17.67 5.71
C GLU A 260 18.51 16.29 6.06
N VAL A 261 18.68 15.87 7.29
CA VAL A 261 18.19 14.59 7.81
C VAL A 261 17.41 14.88 9.06
N GLU A 262 16.19 14.39 9.12
CA GLU A 262 15.30 14.46 10.25
C GLU A 262 14.81 13.05 10.57
N VAL A 263 14.97 12.61 11.80
CA VAL A 263 14.60 11.27 12.24
C VAL A 263 13.87 11.37 13.57
N SER A 264 12.73 10.69 13.64
CA SER A 264 12.06 10.42 14.91
C SER A 264 11.91 8.92 15.08
N LEU A 265 12.12 8.42 16.32
CA LEU A 265 12.05 6.98 16.59
C LEU A 265 11.57 6.72 18.03
N GLN A 266 10.84 5.62 18.20
CA GLN A 266 10.25 5.22 19.47
C GLN A 266 10.06 3.70 19.52
N TRP A 267 10.37 3.07 20.66
CA TRP A 267 10.07 1.64 20.86
C TRP A 267 8.73 1.46 21.56
N ASN A 268 8.00 0.44 21.14
CA ASN A 268 6.77 -0.03 21.78
C ASN A 268 6.93 -1.47 22.28
N ALA A 269 5.94 -2.00 23.01
CA ALA A 269 5.99 -3.36 23.55
C ALA A 269 5.81 -4.48 22.50
N GLY A 270 5.47 -4.11 21.27
CA GLY A 270 5.29 -5.06 20.16
C GLY A 270 6.58 -5.69 19.66
N TYR A 271 6.44 -6.58 18.68
CA TYR A 271 7.55 -7.33 18.07
C TYR A 271 7.85 -6.87 16.64
N GLY A 272 6.94 -6.14 15.99
CA GLY A 272 7.08 -5.67 14.62
C GLY A 272 7.92 -4.41 14.50
N GLU A 273 8.68 -4.28 13.40
CA GLU A 273 9.33 -3.04 12.96
C GLU A 273 8.33 -2.23 12.10
N ASN A 274 8.23 -0.93 12.35
CA ASN A 274 7.50 0.00 11.49
C ASN A 274 8.39 1.20 11.21
N VAL A 275 9.20 1.11 10.15
CA VAL A 275 10.16 2.14 9.77
C VAL A 275 9.78 2.68 8.40
N MET A 276 9.45 3.97 8.36
CA MET A 276 9.09 4.68 7.15
C MET A 276 10.20 5.64 6.75
N SER A 277 10.50 5.69 5.46
CA SER A 277 11.54 6.57 4.93
C SER A 277 11.04 7.42 3.77
N PHE A 278 11.44 8.70 3.79
CA PHE A 278 11.01 9.72 2.84
C PHE A 278 12.20 10.48 2.30
N ALA A 279 12.11 10.90 1.04
CA ALA A 279 13.08 11.79 0.41
C ALA A 279 12.30 12.90 -0.31
N ASN A 280 12.50 14.17 0.09
CA ASN A 280 11.73 15.33 -0.37
C ASN A 280 10.21 15.06 -0.31
N ASP A 281 9.73 14.59 0.85
CA ASP A 281 8.34 14.22 1.16
C ASP A 281 7.75 13.08 0.32
N ILE A 282 8.58 12.41 -0.49
CA ILE A 282 8.19 11.24 -1.27
C ILE A 282 8.49 9.99 -0.45
N TYR A 283 7.47 9.17 -0.21
CA TYR A 283 7.62 7.87 0.44
C TYR A 283 8.48 6.92 -0.40
N THR A 284 9.49 6.30 0.24
CA THR A 284 10.38 5.33 -0.40
C THR A 284 10.16 3.94 0.18
N PRO A 285 9.16 3.18 -0.30
CA PRO A 285 8.80 1.88 0.26
C PRO A 285 9.92 0.84 0.18
N GLU A 286 10.78 0.94 -0.83
CA GLU A 286 11.97 0.10 -0.97
C GLU A 286 13.20 0.66 -0.23
N GLY A 287 13.01 1.77 0.52
CA GLY A 287 14.07 2.42 1.27
C GLY A 287 15.08 3.15 0.40
N GLY A 288 16.36 2.83 0.57
CA GLY A 288 17.46 3.44 -0.16
C GLY A 288 18.61 3.85 0.77
N MET A 289 19.51 4.67 0.25
CA MET A 289 20.77 5.01 0.92
C MET A 289 20.59 5.67 2.30
N HIS A 290 19.57 6.50 2.48
CA HIS A 290 19.25 7.13 3.77
C HIS A 290 18.80 6.10 4.81
N LEU A 291 17.91 5.16 4.43
CA LEU A 291 17.47 4.10 5.32
C LEU A 291 18.61 3.14 5.70
N GLU A 292 19.51 2.81 4.75
CA GLU A 292 20.71 2.01 5.04
C GLU A 292 21.63 2.72 6.05
N GLY A 293 21.82 4.05 5.88
CA GLY A 293 22.57 4.88 6.81
C GLY A 293 21.99 4.82 8.22
N PHE A 294 20.68 5.02 8.35
CA PHE A 294 19.94 4.93 9.62
C PHE A 294 20.08 3.56 10.29
N ARG A 295 19.79 2.47 9.57
CA ARG A 295 19.87 1.11 10.11
C ARG A 295 21.27 0.74 10.58
N THR A 296 22.29 1.19 9.85
CA THR A 296 23.69 0.97 10.19
C THR A 296 24.07 1.76 11.47
N ALA A 297 23.69 3.04 11.54
CA ALA A 297 23.93 3.89 12.72
C ALA A 297 23.27 3.33 13.98
N LEU A 298 21.98 3.03 13.88
CA LEU A 298 21.17 2.51 14.98
C LEU A 298 21.79 1.25 15.59
N THR A 299 22.12 0.27 14.75
CA THR A 299 22.68 -0.99 15.21
C THR A 299 24.06 -0.82 15.84
N ARG A 300 24.91 0.03 15.23
CA ARG A 300 26.25 0.32 15.73
C ARG A 300 26.21 1.02 17.08
N VAL A 301 25.49 2.12 17.18
CA VAL A 301 25.44 2.98 18.39
C VAL A 301 24.91 2.18 19.59
N ILE A 302 23.85 1.39 19.41
CA ILE A 302 23.29 0.59 20.51
C ILE A 302 24.28 -0.51 20.96
N ASN A 303 25.00 -1.16 20.05
CA ASN A 303 26.04 -2.10 20.45
C ASN A 303 27.21 -1.43 21.17
N ASP A 304 27.68 -0.29 20.66
CA ASP A 304 28.79 0.48 21.27
C ASP A 304 28.41 0.94 22.68
N TYR A 305 27.18 1.47 22.85
CA TYR A 305 26.66 1.85 24.17
C TYR A 305 26.54 0.63 25.11
N ALA A 306 25.97 -0.47 24.64
CA ALA A 306 25.81 -1.69 25.45
C ALA A 306 27.15 -2.25 25.93
N ARG A 307 28.20 -2.16 25.12
CA ARG A 307 29.57 -2.55 25.48
C ARG A 307 30.19 -1.54 26.45
N LYS A 308 30.12 -0.24 26.19
CA LYS A 308 30.65 0.82 27.04
C LYS A 308 30.06 0.76 28.46
N GLN A 309 28.78 0.40 28.57
CA GLN A 309 28.07 0.30 29.85
C GLN A 309 28.14 -1.11 30.49
N ASN A 310 28.93 -2.06 29.92
CA ASN A 310 29.02 -3.44 30.36
C ASN A 310 27.69 -4.21 30.41
N LEU A 311 26.68 -3.75 29.64
CA LEU A 311 25.39 -4.46 29.47
C LEU A 311 25.53 -5.66 28.57
N LEU A 312 26.50 -5.66 27.65
CA LEU A 312 26.89 -6.77 26.78
C LEU A 312 28.33 -7.19 27.13
N LYS A 313 28.53 -8.45 27.53
CA LYS A 313 29.85 -8.96 27.93
C LYS A 313 30.76 -9.13 26.71
N GLU A 314 32.09 -9.03 26.88
CA GLU A 314 33.06 -9.15 25.78
C GLU A 314 32.91 -10.44 24.95
N LYS A 315 32.54 -11.55 25.62
CA LYS A 315 32.38 -12.86 24.97
C LYS A 315 31.02 -13.06 24.28
N GLU A 316 30.07 -12.14 24.50
CA GLU A 316 28.75 -12.20 23.86
C GLU A 316 28.81 -11.59 22.45
N ALA A 317 28.11 -12.20 21.51
CA ALA A 317 27.98 -11.64 20.15
C ALA A 317 27.24 -10.29 20.19
N ASN A 318 27.53 -9.44 19.22
CA ASN A 318 26.78 -8.19 19.05
C ASN A 318 25.30 -8.48 18.76
N LEU A 319 24.44 -7.58 19.17
CA LEU A 319 23.04 -7.55 18.80
C LEU A 319 22.94 -7.32 17.29
N SER A 320 22.10 -8.10 16.62
CA SER A 320 21.83 -7.87 15.19
C SER A 320 20.96 -6.65 14.97
N GLY A 321 20.90 -6.17 13.73
CA GLY A 321 19.95 -5.10 13.36
C GLY A 321 18.52 -5.44 13.73
N ASP A 322 18.11 -6.69 13.51
CA ASP A 322 16.78 -7.19 13.84
C ASP A 322 16.46 -7.12 15.34
N ASP A 323 17.44 -7.53 16.16
CA ASP A 323 17.27 -7.49 17.62
C ASP A 323 17.04 -6.06 18.12
N VAL A 324 17.72 -5.11 17.47
CA VAL A 324 17.65 -3.68 17.85
C VAL A 324 16.35 -3.03 17.38
N ARG A 325 15.82 -3.47 16.22
CA ARG A 325 14.62 -2.88 15.63
C ARG A 325 13.32 -3.55 16.06
N GLU A 326 13.36 -4.58 16.89
CA GLU A 326 12.15 -5.21 17.42
C GLU A 326 11.30 -4.20 18.22
N GLY A 327 10.06 -3.98 17.79
CA GLY A 327 9.12 -3.01 18.36
C GLY A 327 9.47 -1.54 18.06
N LEU A 328 10.33 -1.27 17.08
CA LEU A 328 10.70 0.08 16.68
C LEU A 328 9.66 0.66 15.72
N SER A 329 9.18 1.86 16.00
CA SER A 329 8.53 2.75 15.04
C SER A 329 9.46 3.92 14.79
N ALA A 330 9.74 4.22 13.50
CA ALA A 330 10.62 5.32 13.13
C ALA A 330 10.20 5.96 11.81
N VAL A 331 10.40 7.26 11.70
CA VAL A 331 10.24 8.04 10.47
C VAL A 331 11.58 8.70 10.15
N ILE A 332 12.08 8.47 8.95
CA ILE A 332 13.30 9.07 8.42
C ILE A 332 12.90 9.96 7.25
N SER A 333 13.05 11.27 7.40
CA SER A 333 12.82 12.25 6.35
C SER A 333 14.15 12.90 5.96
N VAL A 334 14.47 12.88 4.66
CA VAL A 334 15.66 13.56 4.15
C VAL A 334 15.25 14.55 3.07
N LYS A 335 15.91 15.74 3.10
CA LYS A 335 15.72 16.80 2.12
C LYS A 335 17.04 17.03 1.38
N LEU A 336 16.99 16.98 0.04
CA LEU A 336 18.19 17.12 -0.79
C LEU A 336 17.84 17.81 -2.11
N PRO A 337 18.80 18.61 -2.69
CA PRO A 337 18.53 19.41 -3.88
C PRO A 337 18.26 18.60 -5.14
N ASP A 338 18.95 17.45 -5.31
CA ASP A 338 18.86 16.61 -6.50
C ASP A 338 18.78 15.13 -6.12
N PRO A 339 17.59 14.64 -5.70
CA PRO A 339 17.41 13.24 -5.34
C PRO A 339 17.47 12.34 -6.58
N GLN A 340 18.31 11.33 -6.53
CA GLN A 340 18.38 10.27 -7.53
C GLN A 340 17.58 9.08 -7.05
N PHE A 341 16.50 8.76 -7.75
CA PHE A 341 15.67 7.60 -7.44
C PHE A 341 15.95 6.44 -8.39
N GLU A 342 15.82 5.22 -7.90
CA GLU A 342 15.81 4.04 -8.75
C GLU A 342 14.40 3.87 -9.33
N GLY A 343 14.25 4.16 -10.64
CA GLY A 343 12.99 4.02 -11.39
C GLY A 343 12.01 5.20 -11.29
N GLN A 344 11.02 5.19 -12.17
CA GLN A 344 10.00 6.24 -12.31
C GLN A 344 9.06 6.35 -11.11
N THR A 345 8.84 5.26 -10.38
CA THR A 345 7.95 5.21 -9.21
C THR A 345 8.56 5.86 -7.96
N LYS A 346 9.82 6.30 -8.03
CA LYS A 346 10.55 6.93 -6.93
C LYS A 346 10.59 6.07 -5.63
N ALA A 347 10.46 4.75 -5.77
CA ALA A 347 10.31 3.82 -4.65
C ALA A 347 11.58 3.68 -3.78
N LYS A 348 12.76 4.01 -4.32
CA LYS A 348 14.04 3.83 -3.64
C LYS A 348 15.00 4.99 -3.93
N LEU A 349 15.59 5.56 -2.88
CA LEU A 349 16.59 6.64 -3.01
C LEU A 349 17.99 6.07 -3.30
N GLY A 350 18.54 6.41 -4.48
CA GLY A 350 19.87 5.97 -4.92
C GLY A 350 21.03 6.91 -4.56
N SER A 351 20.76 8.14 -4.09
CA SER A 351 21.79 9.16 -3.78
C SER A 351 22.78 8.67 -2.72
N SER A 352 23.94 8.15 -3.14
CA SER A 352 24.88 7.40 -2.29
C SER A 352 25.45 8.19 -1.11
N TYR A 353 25.65 9.50 -1.25
CA TYR A 353 26.18 10.35 -0.19
C TYR A 353 25.22 10.47 1.01
N MET A 354 23.91 10.28 0.79
CA MET A 354 22.90 10.32 1.85
C MET A 354 23.10 9.21 2.88
N ARG A 355 23.70 8.06 2.48
CA ARG A 355 24.06 7.01 3.43
C ARG A 355 25.06 7.50 4.47
N ALA A 356 26.14 8.15 4.03
CA ALA A 356 27.17 8.65 4.93
C ALA A 356 26.66 9.82 5.79
N LEU A 357 25.86 10.71 5.21
CA LEU A 357 25.28 11.85 5.93
C LEU A 357 24.31 11.38 7.03
N THR A 358 23.35 10.49 6.69
CA THR A 358 22.40 9.93 7.65
C THR A 358 23.12 9.11 8.72
N LEU A 359 24.10 8.28 8.32
CA LEU A 359 24.92 7.51 9.26
C LEU A 359 25.59 8.44 10.31
N LYS A 360 26.21 9.54 9.87
CA LYS A 360 26.88 10.49 10.75
C LYS A 360 25.88 11.14 11.71
N ILE A 361 24.84 11.79 11.16
CA ILE A 361 23.88 12.57 11.97
C ILE A 361 23.18 11.68 13.01
N VAL A 362 22.74 10.49 12.60
CA VAL A 362 22.07 9.55 13.51
C VAL A 362 23.07 8.98 14.53
N THR A 363 24.33 8.72 14.16
CA THR A 363 25.36 8.25 15.10
C THR A 363 25.59 9.29 16.19
N ASP A 364 25.82 10.55 15.79
CA ASP A 364 26.11 11.63 16.73
C ASP A 364 24.89 11.86 17.66
N GLY A 365 23.71 12.14 17.09
CA GLY A 365 22.50 12.46 17.87
C GLY A 365 22.00 11.31 18.77
N LEU A 366 22.06 10.06 18.28
CA LEU A 366 21.66 8.92 19.11
C LEU A 366 22.68 8.64 20.22
N THR A 367 23.97 8.83 19.98
CA THR A 367 25.01 8.69 21.02
C THR A 367 24.78 9.69 22.15
N ASP A 368 24.58 10.95 21.80
CA ASP A 368 24.30 12.01 22.78
C ASP A 368 23.03 11.67 23.58
N TYR A 369 21.94 11.29 22.91
CA TYR A 369 20.71 10.89 23.58
C TYR A 369 20.89 9.74 24.57
N LEU A 370 21.60 8.67 24.18
CA LEU A 370 21.81 7.51 25.06
C LEU A 370 22.68 7.83 26.28
N GLU A 371 23.64 8.78 26.13
CA GLU A 371 24.48 9.25 27.26
C GLU A 371 23.69 10.15 28.21
N GLU A 372 22.83 11.03 27.70
CA GLU A 372 21.99 11.93 28.50
C GLU A 372 20.80 11.20 29.16
N HIS A 373 20.32 10.08 28.57
CA HIS A 373 19.14 9.37 29.05
C HIS A 373 19.42 7.90 29.42
N PRO A 374 20.21 7.64 30.50
CA PRO A 374 20.69 6.29 30.80
C PRO A 374 19.59 5.28 31.18
N LYS A 375 18.41 5.73 31.64
CA LYS A 375 17.27 4.84 31.93
C LYS A 375 16.63 4.30 30.65
N PRO A 376 16.13 5.15 29.74
CA PRO A 376 15.66 4.71 28.44
C PRO A 376 16.70 3.87 27.68
N ALA A 377 17.97 4.30 27.66
CA ALA A 377 19.04 3.58 26.98
C ALA A 377 19.21 2.14 27.47
N ARG A 378 19.14 1.90 28.79
CA ARG A 378 19.18 0.54 29.35
C ARG A 378 17.99 -0.32 28.95
N GLU A 379 16.79 0.27 28.92
CA GLU A 379 15.59 -0.47 28.51
C GLU A 379 15.61 -0.80 27.01
N ILE A 380 16.16 0.07 26.14
CA ILE A 380 16.40 -0.23 24.71
C ILE A 380 17.33 -1.46 24.59
N VAL A 381 18.49 -1.42 25.28
CA VAL A 381 19.44 -2.56 25.22
C VAL A 381 18.82 -3.82 25.77
N LYS A 382 18.07 -3.75 26.88
CA LYS A 382 17.38 -4.89 27.49
C LYS A 382 16.34 -5.51 26.53
N LYS A 383 15.54 -4.68 25.84
CA LYS A 383 14.59 -5.14 24.84
C LYS A 383 15.30 -5.85 23.70
N ALA A 384 16.36 -5.26 23.14
CA ALA A 384 17.16 -5.86 22.09
C ALA A 384 17.84 -7.18 22.55
N GLN A 385 18.28 -7.29 23.80
CA GLN A 385 18.79 -8.56 24.35
C GLN A 385 17.70 -9.64 24.48
N GLN A 386 16.46 -9.24 24.82
CA GLN A 386 15.33 -10.17 24.86
C GLN A 386 15.00 -10.69 23.46
N ALA A 387 14.97 -9.80 22.47
CA ALA A 387 14.79 -10.15 21.05
C ALA A 387 15.89 -11.13 20.57
N CYS A 388 17.16 -10.83 20.88
CA CYS A 388 18.30 -11.70 20.57
C CYS A 388 18.16 -13.10 21.19
N LYS A 389 17.75 -13.19 22.45
CA LYS A 389 17.50 -14.48 23.12
C LYS A 389 16.37 -15.25 22.45
N ALA A 390 15.26 -14.58 22.15
CA ALA A 390 14.11 -15.18 21.47
C ALA A 390 14.49 -15.69 20.06
N ARG A 391 15.20 -14.88 19.26
CA ARG A 391 15.71 -15.25 17.94
C ARG A 391 16.65 -16.44 17.99
N ASN A 392 17.61 -16.46 18.94
CA ASN A 392 18.54 -17.56 19.11
C ASN A 392 17.81 -18.86 19.54
N ALA A 393 16.79 -18.78 20.40
CA ALA A 393 15.97 -19.91 20.77
C ALA A 393 15.17 -20.43 19.57
N ALA A 394 14.57 -19.54 18.76
CA ALA A 394 13.88 -19.89 17.53
C ALA A 394 14.81 -20.56 16.51
N ARG A 395 16.03 -20.06 16.33
CA ARG A 395 17.04 -20.68 15.45
C ARG A 395 17.41 -22.08 15.91
N LYS A 396 17.68 -22.27 17.20
CA LYS A 396 17.97 -23.59 17.77
C LYS A 396 16.81 -24.56 17.57
N ALA A 397 15.58 -24.12 17.75
CA ALA A 397 14.39 -24.95 17.51
C ALA A 397 14.27 -25.35 16.04
N ARG A 398 14.51 -24.41 15.10
CA ARG A 398 14.53 -24.69 13.65
C ARG A 398 15.65 -25.67 13.26
N GLU A 399 16.86 -25.47 13.78
CA GLU A 399 17.99 -26.38 13.54
C GLU A 399 17.72 -27.80 14.08
N ALA A 400 17.08 -27.90 15.26
CA ALA A 400 16.66 -29.20 15.82
C ALA A 400 15.60 -29.89 14.94
N THR A 401 14.63 -29.12 14.44
CA THR A 401 13.58 -29.58 13.50
C THR A 401 14.23 -30.01 12.16
N ARG A 402 15.16 -29.21 11.63
CA ARG A 402 15.89 -29.49 10.39
C ARG A 402 16.77 -30.75 10.51
N ARG A 403 17.42 -30.98 11.66
CA ARG A 403 18.17 -32.23 11.93
C ARG A 403 17.24 -33.43 11.99
N LYS A 404 16.03 -33.29 12.54
CA LYS A 404 15.02 -34.36 12.48
C LYS A 404 14.56 -34.62 11.04
N SER A 405 14.35 -33.57 10.23
CA SER A 405 13.91 -33.74 8.84
C SER A 405 14.99 -34.18 7.88
N LEU A 406 16.27 -33.98 8.17
CA LEU A 406 17.41 -34.53 7.40
C LEU A 406 17.60 -36.03 7.62
N LEU A 407 17.13 -36.58 8.75
CA LEU A 407 17.10 -38.00 9.02
C LEU A 407 15.82 -38.70 8.51
N GLU A 408 14.76 -37.92 8.33
CA GLU A 408 13.51 -38.35 7.68
C GLU A 408 13.40 -37.58 6.37
N THR A 409 13.91 -38.14 5.27
CA THR A 409 13.77 -37.70 3.86
C THR A 409 13.00 -36.41 3.66
N ALA A 410 13.53 -35.45 2.90
CA ALA A 410 12.90 -34.17 2.50
C ALA A 410 11.50 -34.37 1.94
N SER A 411 10.52 -34.66 2.78
CA SER A 411 9.12 -34.82 2.38
C SER A 411 8.39 -33.49 2.52
N LEU A 412 7.80 -33.08 1.43
CA LEU A 412 6.77 -32.06 1.40
C LEU A 412 5.71 -32.37 2.47
N PRO A 413 5.00 -31.35 3.03
CA PRO A 413 3.95 -31.61 4.02
C PRO A 413 3.04 -32.75 3.56
N GLY A 414 2.84 -33.77 4.38
CA GLY A 414 2.10 -34.99 3.99
C GLY A 414 0.66 -34.74 3.52
N LYS A 415 0.18 -33.51 3.67
CA LYS A 415 -1.14 -33.07 3.19
C LYS A 415 -1.09 -32.38 1.83
N LEU A 416 0.08 -31.93 1.37
CA LEU A 416 0.22 -31.26 0.09
C LEU A 416 0.01 -32.27 -1.05
N ALA A 417 -1.00 -32.07 -1.86
CA ALA A 417 -1.15 -32.74 -3.15
C ALA A 417 -0.42 -31.90 -4.20
N ASP A 418 0.84 -32.17 -4.44
CA ASP A 418 1.68 -31.40 -5.37
C ASP A 418 1.31 -31.60 -6.85
N CYS A 419 1.77 -30.70 -7.72
CA CYS A 419 1.66 -30.80 -9.17
C CYS A 419 2.94 -31.42 -9.79
N SER A 420 2.85 -31.88 -11.03
CA SER A 420 3.96 -32.57 -11.69
C SER A 420 4.94 -31.62 -12.39
N VAL A 421 4.47 -30.49 -12.90
CA VAL A 421 5.31 -29.44 -13.50
C VAL A 421 6.12 -28.74 -12.41
N ARG A 422 7.39 -28.45 -12.73
CA ARG A 422 8.33 -27.80 -11.79
C ARG A 422 8.59 -26.33 -12.10
N ASP A 423 8.07 -25.83 -13.20
CA ASP A 423 8.18 -24.42 -13.57
C ASP A 423 7.17 -23.61 -12.74
N ALA A 424 7.69 -22.75 -11.87
CA ALA A 424 6.91 -21.96 -10.94
C ALA A 424 5.95 -20.97 -11.66
N GLU A 425 6.33 -20.49 -12.85
CA GLU A 425 5.50 -19.56 -13.63
C GLU A 425 4.20 -20.21 -14.12
N LEU A 426 4.25 -21.52 -14.35
CA LEU A 426 3.13 -22.30 -14.87
C LEU A 426 2.29 -22.94 -13.76
N THR A 427 2.78 -22.94 -12.51
CA THR A 427 2.17 -23.71 -11.42
C THR A 427 1.42 -22.83 -10.42
N GLU A 428 0.42 -23.44 -9.80
CA GLU A 428 -0.51 -22.77 -8.89
C GLU A 428 -0.68 -23.58 -7.60
N LEU A 429 -0.66 -22.92 -6.45
CA LEU A 429 -0.97 -23.51 -5.16
C LEU A 429 -2.34 -23.02 -4.68
N PHE A 430 -3.28 -23.91 -4.50
CA PHE A 430 -4.55 -23.62 -3.81
C PHE A 430 -4.43 -23.96 -2.33
N ILE A 431 -4.62 -22.97 -1.48
CA ILE A 431 -4.74 -23.12 -0.03
C ILE A 431 -6.24 -23.22 0.26
N VAL A 432 -6.68 -24.40 0.69
CA VAL A 432 -8.11 -24.75 0.76
C VAL A 432 -8.54 -24.96 2.20
N GLU A 433 -9.69 -24.40 2.57
CA GLU A 433 -10.27 -24.58 3.88
C GLU A 433 -10.86 -26.00 4.05
N GLY A 434 -10.37 -26.71 5.06
CA GLY A 434 -10.89 -28.02 5.46
C GLY A 434 -10.49 -29.19 4.57
N ASP A 435 -10.64 -30.39 5.13
CA ASP A 435 -10.30 -31.64 4.43
C ASP A 435 -11.38 -32.01 3.38
N SER A 436 -12.65 -31.62 3.59
CA SER A 436 -13.77 -31.90 2.67
C SER A 436 -13.60 -31.15 1.34
N ALA A 437 -13.51 -29.82 1.40
CA ALA A 437 -13.28 -29.01 0.20
C ALA A 437 -11.91 -29.32 -0.42
N GLY A 438 -10.89 -29.63 0.42
CA GLY A 438 -9.59 -30.12 -0.05
C GLY A 438 -9.68 -31.44 -0.82
N GLY A 439 -10.60 -32.33 -0.48
CA GLY A 439 -10.91 -33.56 -1.22
C GLY A 439 -11.48 -33.24 -2.61
N SER A 440 -12.57 -32.47 -2.66
CA SER A 440 -13.19 -32.04 -3.91
C SER A 440 -12.20 -31.31 -4.84
N ALA A 441 -11.36 -30.43 -4.26
CA ALA A 441 -10.33 -29.73 -5.02
C ALA A 441 -9.25 -30.67 -5.57
N LYS A 442 -8.81 -31.67 -4.80
CA LYS A 442 -7.84 -32.69 -5.26
C LYS A 442 -8.38 -33.51 -6.42
N ASP A 443 -9.68 -33.84 -6.39
CA ASP A 443 -10.32 -34.62 -7.45
C ASP A 443 -10.59 -33.79 -8.69
N GLY A 444 -10.92 -32.50 -8.53
CA GLY A 444 -11.24 -31.57 -9.63
C GLY A 444 -10.03 -30.88 -10.27
N ARG A 445 -8.85 -30.88 -9.66
CA ARG A 445 -7.68 -30.12 -10.09
C ARG A 445 -7.04 -30.63 -11.40
N ARG A 446 -6.35 -29.76 -12.07
CA ARG A 446 -5.37 -30.11 -13.08
C ARG A 446 -4.07 -30.56 -12.40
N ARG A 447 -3.80 -31.88 -12.40
CA ARG A 447 -2.66 -32.48 -11.66
C ARG A 447 -1.31 -32.06 -12.21
N ASP A 448 -1.27 -31.57 -13.43
CA ASP A 448 -0.03 -31.09 -14.07
C ASP A 448 0.46 -29.78 -13.43
N ILE A 449 -0.42 -28.79 -13.21
CA ILE A 449 -0.05 -27.43 -12.81
C ILE A 449 -0.65 -26.97 -11.49
N GLN A 450 -1.61 -27.69 -10.91
CA GLN A 450 -2.31 -27.26 -9.69
C GLN A 450 -1.97 -28.13 -8.48
N ALA A 451 -1.43 -27.52 -7.45
CA ALA A 451 -1.18 -28.12 -6.14
C ALA A 451 -2.28 -27.71 -5.15
N ILE A 452 -2.64 -28.62 -4.23
CA ILE A 452 -3.66 -28.39 -3.19
C ILE A 452 -3.07 -28.59 -1.82
N LEU A 453 -3.18 -27.59 -0.96
CA LEU A 453 -2.83 -27.63 0.45
C LEU A 453 -4.09 -27.41 1.31
N PRO A 454 -4.73 -28.44 1.87
CA PRO A 454 -5.85 -28.28 2.78
C PRO A 454 -5.36 -27.80 4.14
N LEU A 455 -6.05 -26.81 4.72
CA LEU A 455 -5.84 -26.32 6.07
C LEU A 455 -6.83 -26.98 7.04
N ARG A 456 -6.36 -27.39 8.22
CA ARG A 456 -7.24 -27.87 9.28
C ARG A 456 -7.52 -26.76 10.28
N GLY A 457 -8.73 -26.18 10.17
CA GLY A 457 -9.21 -25.15 11.06
C GLY A 457 -8.49 -23.80 10.89
N LYS A 458 -8.77 -22.89 11.81
CA LYS A 458 -8.22 -21.53 11.80
C LYS A 458 -6.71 -21.55 12.05
N ILE A 459 -5.95 -20.82 11.25
CA ILE A 459 -4.52 -20.66 11.46
C ILE A 459 -4.26 -19.69 12.62
N LEU A 460 -3.05 -19.76 13.16
CA LEU A 460 -2.64 -18.88 14.23
C LEU A 460 -2.60 -17.42 13.75
N ASN A 461 -3.17 -16.50 14.56
CA ASN A 461 -3.04 -15.07 14.29
C ASN A 461 -1.59 -14.64 14.61
N VAL A 462 -0.81 -14.47 13.55
CA VAL A 462 0.63 -14.16 13.64
C VAL A 462 0.91 -12.73 14.10
N GLU A 463 -0.07 -11.83 14.08
CA GLU A 463 0.08 -10.48 14.59
C GLU A 463 0.09 -10.44 16.13
N ARG A 464 -0.63 -11.35 16.77
CA ARG A 464 -0.75 -11.43 18.24
C ARG A 464 0.37 -12.22 18.93
N VAL A 465 1.20 -12.92 18.17
CA VAL A 465 2.22 -13.80 18.73
C VAL A 465 3.60 -13.46 18.19
N GLY A 466 4.63 -13.66 19.01
CA GLY A 466 6.02 -13.55 18.57
C GLY A 466 6.40 -14.63 17.56
N ASP A 467 7.42 -14.37 16.75
CA ASP A 467 7.89 -15.21 15.66
C ASP A 467 8.18 -16.66 16.11
N HIS A 468 8.75 -16.85 17.31
CA HIS A 468 9.00 -18.17 17.85
C HIS A 468 7.74 -19.05 17.92
N ARG A 469 6.64 -18.49 18.41
CA ARG A 469 5.36 -19.20 18.54
C ARG A 469 4.69 -19.38 17.19
N ALA A 470 4.79 -18.39 16.30
CA ALA A 470 4.28 -18.50 14.94
C ALA A 470 4.96 -19.67 14.21
N PHE A 471 6.31 -19.71 14.20
CA PHE A 471 7.08 -20.75 13.50
C PHE A 471 7.08 -22.13 14.19
N SER A 472 6.60 -22.25 15.42
CA SER A 472 6.36 -23.55 16.06
C SER A 472 5.02 -24.19 15.68
N SER A 473 4.14 -23.47 14.98
CA SER A 473 2.86 -23.98 14.49
C SER A 473 3.05 -24.89 13.27
N ASP A 474 2.54 -26.12 13.33
CA ASP A 474 2.62 -27.10 12.22
C ASP A 474 1.97 -26.56 10.93
N THR A 475 0.87 -25.81 11.06
CA THR A 475 0.18 -25.23 9.91
C THR A 475 1.03 -24.14 9.24
N ILE A 476 1.65 -23.26 10.02
CA ILE A 476 2.55 -22.21 9.50
C ILE A 476 3.77 -22.85 8.85
N GLN A 477 4.38 -23.87 9.49
CA GLN A 477 5.50 -24.61 8.90
C GLN A 477 5.13 -25.30 7.59
N SER A 478 3.92 -25.86 7.51
CA SER A 478 3.40 -26.50 6.29
C SER A 478 3.24 -25.48 5.15
N LEU A 479 2.75 -24.27 5.44
CA LEU A 479 2.64 -23.17 4.47
C LEU A 479 4.03 -22.77 3.97
N ILE A 480 4.97 -22.48 4.87
CA ILE A 480 6.34 -22.08 4.53
C ILE A 480 7.02 -23.12 3.64
N THR A 481 6.91 -24.41 4.03
CA THR A 481 7.53 -25.54 3.30
C THR A 481 6.87 -25.75 1.94
N ALA A 482 5.55 -25.63 1.84
CA ALA A 482 4.82 -25.78 0.58
C ALA A 482 5.19 -24.68 -0.42
N ILE A 483 5.27 -23.42 0.02
CA ILE A 483 5.61 -22.27 -0.83
C ILE A 483 7.08 -22.28 -1.22
N GLY A 484 7.99 -22.60 -0.30
CA GLY A 484 9.39 -22.92 -0.58
C GLY A 484 10.34 -21.72 -0.65
N CYS A 485 9.89 -20.49 -0.57
CA CYS A 485 10.72 -19.28 -0.68
C CYS A 485 11.29 -18.77 0.67
N GLY A 486 11.07 -19.51 1.78
CA GLY A 486 11.43 -19.03 3.11
C GLY A 486 10.47 -17.94 3.64
N VAL A 487 10.92 -17.20 4.64
CA VAL A 487 10.13 -16.12 5.27
C VAL A 487 11.01 -14.91 5.51
N THR A 488 10.43 -13.71 5.40
CA THR A 488 10.99 -12.49 5.97
C THR A 488 10.84 -12.58 7.49
N THR A 489 11.81 -12.06 8.24
CA THR A 489 11.61 -11.83 9.67
C THR A 489 10.93 -10.50 9.88
N SER A 490 10.28 -10.30 11.03
CA SER A 490 9.63 -9.04 11.41
C SER A 490 10.59 -7.83 11.36
N ALA A 491 11.88 -8.06 11.25
CA ALA A 491 12.96 -7.09 11.24
C ALA A 491 13.42 -6.65 9.84
N GLY A 492 12.81 -7.14 8.77
CA GLY A 492 13.10 -6.64 7.40
C GLY A 492 14.49 -6.91 6.83
N ASP A 493 15.36 -7.61 7.57
CA ASP A 493 16.71 -7.95 7.14
C ASP A 493 16.66 -9.37 6.57
N GLY A 494 16.23 -9.45 5.33
CA GLY A 494 16.33 -10.57 4.41
C GLY A 494 16.46 -11.96 5.02
N GLY A 495 15.68 -12.35 5.98
CA GLY A 495 15.68 -13.71 6.51
C GLY A 495 16.06 -14.75 5.44
N ASP A 496 15.72 -15.98 5.57
CA ASP A 496 15.94 -16.97 4.49
C ASP A 496 14.97 -16.77 3.29
N PHE A 497 14.31 -15.59 3.17
CA PHE A 497 13.35 -15.32 2.10
C PHE A 497 14.09 -15.07 0.76
N ASP A 498 13.76 -15.87 -0.22
CA ASP A 498 14.27 -15.76 -1.59
C ASP A 498 13.12 -16.05 -2.56
N ILE A 499 12.60 -15.00 -3.19
CA ILE A 499 11.46 -15.10 -4.11
C ILE A 499 11.75 -16.03 -5.29
N SER A 500 13.02 -16.16 -5.72
CA SER A 500 13.41 -17.04 -6.83
C SER A 500 13.21 -18.52 -6.50
N LYS A 501 13.08 -18.86 -5.22
CA LYS A 501 12.80 -20.21 -4.73
C LYS A 501 11.31 -20.50 -4.56
N ALA A 502 10.44 -19.52 -4.85
CA ALA A 502 9.00 -19.74 -4.82
C ALA A 502 8.62 -20.88 -5.77
N ARG A 503 7.91 -21.87 -5.25
CA ARG A 503 7.52 -23.06 -6.04
C ARG A 503 6.31 -22.81 -6.94
N TYR A 504 5.56 -21.74 -6.68
CA TYR A 504 4.34 -21.37 -7.39
C TYR A 504 4.28 -19.86 -7.55
N HIS A 505 4.04 -19.35 -8.77
CA HIS A 505 3.83 -17.93 -9.02
C HIS A 505 2.35 -17.51 -8.90
N LYS A 506 1.46 -18.46 -8.57
CA LYS A 506 0.09 -18.17 -8.16
C LYS A 506 -0.24 -18.94 -6.90
N ILE A 507 -0.46 -18.21 -5.81
CA ILE A 507 -0.89 -18.74 -4.53
C ILE A 507 -2.32 -18.26 -4.32
N ILE A 508 -3.27 -19.18 -4.34
CA ILE A 508 -4.70 -18.89 -4.41
C ILE A 508 -5.34 -19.32 -3.09
N ILE A 509 -5.84 -18.36 -2.33
CA ILE A 509 -6.61 -18.61 -1.11
C ILE A 509 -8.04 -18.94 -1.53
N MET A 510 -8.50 -20.12 -1.14
CA MET A 510 -9.83 -20.64 -1.47
C MET A 510 -10.54 -21.08 -0.19
N THR A 511 -11.41 -20.22 0.33
CA THR A 511 -12.17 -20.42 1.58
C THR A 511 -13.66 -20.38 1.30
N ASP A 512 -14.45 -20.92 2.23
CA ASP A 512 -15.89 -20.88 2.18
C ASP A 512 -16.43 -19.43 2.18
N ALA A 513 -17.64 -19.23 1.66
CA ALA A 513 -18.28 -17.92 1.58
C ALA A 513 -19.07 -17.58 2.87
N ASP A 514 -18.57 -18.00 4.02
CA ASP A 514 -19.13 -17.75 5.33
C ASP A 514 -18.20 -16.92 6.23
N VAL A 515 -18.61 -16.63 7.46
CA VAL A 515 -17.84 -15.83 8.41
C VAL A 515 -16.54 -16.52 8.84
N ASP A 516 -16.52 -17.85 8.92
CA ASP A 516 -15.33 -18.63 9.27
C ASP A 516 -14.32 -18.63 8.14
N GLY A 517 -14.76 -18.80 6.89
CA GLY A 517 -13.93 -18.70 5.71
C GLY A 517 -13.35 -17.29 5.51
N ALA A 518 -14.16 -16.24 5.77
CA ALA A 518 -13.68 -14.86 5.77
C ALA A 518 -12.57 -14.65 6.82
N HIS A 519 -12.74 -15.22 8.02
CA HIS A 519 -11.73 -15.15 9.08
C HIS A 519 -10.44 -15.88 8.72
N ILE A 520 -10.51 -17.09 8.14
CA ILE A 520 -9.33 -17.85 7.69
C ILE A 520 -8.59 -17.06 6.59
N ARG A 521 -9.33 -16.46 5.66
CA ARG A 521 -8.76 -15.61 4.60
C ARG A 521 -7.97 -14.44 5.17
N ILE A 522 -8.51 -13.71 6.15
CA ILE A 522 -7.83 -12.58 6.79
C ILE A 522 -6.58 -13.05 7.56
N LEU A 523 -6.66 -14.19 8.27
CA LEU A 523 -5.49 -14.74 8.95
C LEU A 523 -4.36 -15.12 7.97
N LEU A 524 -4.71 -15.68 6.80
CA LEU A 524 -3.75 -15.97 5.74
C LEU A 524 -3.15 -14.68 5.16
N LEU A 525 -3.98 -13.67 4.89
CA LEU A 525 -3.49 -12.38 4.40
C LEU A 525 -2.54 -11.73 5.41
N THR A 526 -2.85 -11.79 6.71
CA THR A 526 -1.97 -11.32 7.80
C THR A 526 -0.63 -12.08 7.80
N PHE A 527 -0.66 -13.41 7.58
CA PHE A 527 0.56 -14.21 7.46
C PHE A 527 1.41 -13.79 6.25
N PHE A 528 0.80 -13.65 5.08
CA PHE A 528 1.51 -13.18 3.88
C PHE A 528 2.05 -11.76 4.04
N TYR A 529 1.26 -10.86 4.60
CA TYR A 529 1.67 -9.48 4.86
C TYR A 529 2.91 -9.42 5.77
N LYS A 530 2.90 -10.18 6.86
CA LYS A 530 3.95 -10.13 7.89
C LYS A 530 5.23 -10.86 7.48
N TYR A 531 5.12 -12.04 6.85
CA TYR A 531 6.26 -12.94 6.62
C TYR A 531 6.62 -13.19 5.16
N MET A 532 5.75 -12.85 4.22
CA MET A 532 5.96 -13.10 2.79
C MET A 532 5.46 -11.92 1.93
N ARG A 533 5.58 -10.69 2.45
CA ARG A 533 5.16 -9.48 1.75
C ARG A 533 5.68 -9.38 0.31
N PRO A 534 6.94 -9.73 -0.02
CA PRO A 534 7.41 -9.68 -1.40
C PRO A 534 6.61 -10.55 -2.39
N LEU A 535 5.89 -11.59 -1.92
CA LEU A 535 4.97 -12.34 -2.79
C LEU A 535 3.71 -11.55 -3.14
N ILE A 536 3.24 -10.69 -2.23
CA ILE A 536 2.11 -9.76 -2.52
C ILE A 536 2.58 -8.71 -3.51
N ASP A 537 3.74 -8.10 -3.26
CA ASP A 537 4.32 -7.04 -4.10
C ASP A 537 4.61 -7.56 -5.53
N ALA A 538 5.08 -8.81 -5.67
CA ALA A 538 5.25 -9.49 -6.95
C ALA A 538 3.92 -9.91 -7.62
N GLY A 539 2.79 -9.80 -6.91
CA GLY A 539 1.47 -10.16 -7.44
C GLY A 539 1.21 -11.65 -7.52
N TYR A 540 1.83 -12.46 -6.65
CA TYR A 540 1.67 -13.92 -6.64
C TYR A 540 0.51 -14.39 -5.75
N VAL A 541 -0.08 -13.53 -4.92
CA VAL A 541 -1.15 -13.89 -3.98
C VAL A 541 -2.51 -13.49 -4.55
N TYR A 542 -3.44 -14.43 -4.53
CA TYR A 542 -4.79 -14.26 -5.04
C TYR A 542 -5.84 -14.83 -4.07
N VAL A 543 -7.06 -14.30 -4.18
CA VAL A 543 -8.26 -14.84 -3.53
C VAL A 543 -9.18 -15.38 -4.60
N ALA A 544 -9.62 -16.62 -4.46
CA ALA A 544 -10.63 -17.20 -5.36
C ALA A 544 -12.02 -16.64 -5.06
N CYS A 545 -12.78 -16.34 -6.10
CA CYS A 545 -14.17 -15.90 -6.01
C CYS A 545 -15.07 -17.01 -6.53
N PRO A 546 -15.52 -17.96 -5.66
CA PRO A 546 -16.49 -18.99 -6.07
C PRO A 546 -17.85 -18.37 -6.34
N PRO A 547 -18.72 -19.03 -7.14
CA PRO A 547 -20.09 -18.58 -7.32
C PRO A 547 -20.89 -18.74 -6.02
N ILE A 548 -21.79 -17.79 -5.77
CA ILE A 548 -22.71 -17.80 -4.60
C ILE A 548 -24.02 -18.50 -4.91
N PHE A 549 -24.46 -18.46 -6.18
CA PHE A 549 -25.65 -19.16 -6.64
C PHE A 549 -25.43 -19.92 -7.96
N GLY A 550 -26.19 -21.00 -8.13
CA GLY A 550 -26.35 -21.71 -9.40
C GLY A 550 -27.81 -21.70 -9.83
N ILE A 551 -28.11 -21.10 -10.97
CA ILE A 551 -29.44 -21.07 -11.57
C ILE A 551 -29.50 -22.19 -12.62
N LYS A 552 -30.22 -23.25 -12.33
CA LYS A 552 -30.40 -24.36 -13.25
C LYS A 552 -31.65 -24.15 -14.13
N VAL A 553 -31.42 -23.90 -15.39
CA VAL A 553 -32.48 -23.79 -16.42
C VAL A 553 -32.36 -24.99 -17.32
N ARG A 554 -33.37 -25.87 -17.33
CA ARG A 554 -33.34 -27.17 -18.08
C ARG A 554 -32.09 -27.98 -17.66
N ASN A 555 -31.15 -28.20 -18.58
CA ASN A 555 -29.91 -28.97 -18.35
C ASN A 555 -28.66 -28.09 -18.20
N LYS A 556 -28.79 -26.76 -18.16
CA LYS A 556 -27.67 -25.84 -18.05
C LYS A 556 -27.71 -25.12 -16.69
N ILE A 557 -26.55 -24.99 -16.04
CA ILE A 557 -26.38 -24.20 -14.80
C ILE A 557 -25.70 -22.89 -15.17
N HIS A 558 -26.31 -21.79 -14.76
CA HIS A 558 -25.74 -20.44 -14.84
C HIS A 558 -25.27 -20.06 -13.46
N TYR A 559 -23.99 -19.75 -13.32
CA TYR A 559 -23.38 -19.40 -12.04
C TYR A 559 -23.41 -17.90 -11.82
N VAL A 560 -23.72 -17.49 -10.60
CA VAL A 560 -23.79 -16.10 -10.16
C VAL A 560 -22.62 -15.83 -9.21
N TYR A 561 -21.83 -14.82 -9.52
CA TYR A 561 -20.64 -14.46 -8.76
C TYR A 561 -20.85 -13.16 -7.98
N PRO A 562 -20.21 -12.98 -6.80
CA PRO A 562 -20.25 -11.72 -6.09
C PRO A 562 -19.52 -10.64 -6.91
N ASN A 563 -20.07 -9.44 -6.99
CA ASN A 563 -19.43 -8.30 -7.68
C ASN A 563 -18.88 -7.24 -6.71
N GLY A 564 -19.04 -7.44 -5.39
CA GLY A 564 -18.55 -6.54 -4.36
C GLY A 564 -19.32 -5.21 -4.22
N ARG A 565 -20.22 -4.89 -5.16
CA ARG A 565 -20.94 -3.60 -5.23
C ARG A 565 -22.41 -3.70 -4.84
N GLN A 566 -23.06 -4.80 -5.18
CA GLN A 566 -24.50 -5.02 -4.98
C GLN A 566 -24.76 -6.12 -3.94
N PRO A 567 -25.90 -6.10 -3.25
CA PRO A 567 -26.36 -7.22 -2.43
C PRO A 567 -26.53 -8.50 -3.26
N GLU A 568 -26.28 -9.65 -2.65
CA GLU A 568 -26.34 -10.96 -3.34
C GLU A 568 -27.71 -11.25 -3.95
N ASP A 569 -28.79 -10.86 -3.27
CA ASP A 569 -30.16 -11.06 -3.75
C ASP A 569 -30.47 -10.19 -5.00
N GLU A 570 -29.89 -9.00 -5.08
CA GLU A 570 -30.03 -8.09 -6.21
C GLU A 570 -29.30 -8.66 -7.44
N ILE A 571 -28.04 -9.11 -7.26
CA ILE A 571 -27.28 -9.77 -8.32
C ILE A 571 -28.01 -11.01 -8.85
N LEU A 572 -28.61 -11.79 -7.91
CA LEU A 572 -29.41 -12.95 -8.29
C LEU A 572 -30.64 -12.56 -9.13
N ARG A 573 -31.37 -11.51 -8.72
CA ARG A 573 -32.54 -11.01 -9.46
C ARG A 573 -32.17 -10.52 -10.85
N ASP A 574 -31.12 -9.72 -10.96
CA ASP A 574 -30.62 -9.19 -12.23
C ASP A 574 -30.21 -10.34 -13.18
N THR A 575 -29.53 -11.36 -12.63
CA THR A 575 -29.12 -12.51 -13.42
C THR A 575 -30.33 -13.32 -13.90
N ILE A 576 -31.34 -13.53 -13.06
CA ILE A 576 -32.58 -14.23 -13.44
C ILE A 576 -33.29 -13.45 -14.56
N GLN A 577 -33.41 -12.14 -14.45
CA GLN A 577 -34.01 -11.28 -15.48
C GLN A 577 -33.23 -11.33 -16.79
N SER A 578 -31.90 -11.31 -16.74
CA SER A 578 -31.03 -11.38 -17.92
C SER A 578 -31.20 -12.73 -18.70
N LEU A 579 -31.61 -13.78 -18.00
CA LEU A 579 -31.94 -15.09 -18.58
C LEU A 579 -33.38 -15.16 -19.18
N GLY A 580 -34.13 -14.04 -19.13
CA GLY A 580 -35.49 -13.95 -19.60
C GLY A 580 -36.50 -14.69 -18.70
N LEU A 581 -36.15 -14.85 -17.41
CA LEU A 581 -36.97 -15.52 -16.40
C LEU A 581 -37.53 -14.49 -15.42
N ASN A 582 -38.67 -14.80 -14.78
CA ASN A 582 -39.29 -13.91 -13.80
C ASN A 582 -38.76 -14.21 -12.39
N PRO A 583 -38.12 -13.26 -11.71
CA PRO A 583 -37.61 -13.45 -10.33
C PRO A 583 -38.72 -13.67 -9.30
N ASP A 584 -39.94 -13.19 -9.55
CA ASP A 584 -41.06 -13.19 -8.62
C ASP A 584 -42.00 -14.39 -8.79
N ASP A 585 -41.66 -15.39 -9.63
CA ASP A 585 -42.41 -16.60 -9.70
C ASP A 585 -42.40 -17.35 -8.35
N ASN A 586 -43.58 -17.56 -7.76
CA ASN A 586 -43.79 -18.08 -6.40
C ASN A 586 -43.01 -19.38 -6.15
N ASP A 587 -42.36 -19.40 -4.99
CA ASP A 587 -41.63 -20.56 -4.47
C ASP A 587 -42.57 -21.70 -4.12
N GLU A 588 -42.48 -22.84 -4.80
CA GLU A 588 -42.94 -24.08 -4.22
C GLU A 588 -41.80 -24.73 -3.45
N ASP A 589 -41.98 -24.88 -2.11
CA ASP A 589 -41.02 -25.51 -1.21
C ASP A 589 -40.84 -27.01 -1.56
N GLY A 590 -39.82 -27.29 -2.36
CA GLY A 590 -39.36 -28.63 -2.63
C GLY A 590 -38.35 -29.11 -1.62
N LYS A 591 -38.74 -29.97 -0.67
CA LYS A 591 -37.81 -30.70 0.18
C LYS A 591 -36.93 -31.63 -0.67
N ALA A 592 -35.63 -31.34 -0.74
CA ALA A 592 -34.68 -32.24 -1.36
C ALA A 592 -34.30 -33.41 -0.42
N LYS A 593 -34.05 -34.59 -1.00
CA LYS A 593 -33.73 -35.83 -0.28
C LYS A 593 -32.38 -35.84 0.46
N ASP A 594 -31.52 -34.81 0.25
CA ASP A 594 -30.14 -34.78 0.76
C ASP A 594 -29.78 -33.50 1.55
N GLY A 595 -30.74 -32.86 2.24
CA GLY A 595 -30.46 -31.72 3.12
C GLY A 595 -30.07 -30.40 2.40
N LYS A 596 -30.03 -30.37 1.09
CA LYS A 596 -29.74 -29.15 0.30
C LYS A 596 -31.05 -28.39 0.06
N ILE A 597 -31.11 -27.13 0.45
CA ILE A 597 -32.26 -26.26 0.19
C ILE A 597 -32.26 -25.87 -1.28
N THR A 598 -33.08 -26.54 -2.08
CA THR A 598 -33.35 -26.15 -3.48
C THR A 598 -34.73 -25.54 -3.58
N LYS A 599 -34.82 -24.27 -3.94
CA LYS A 599 -36.09 -23.61 -4.25
C LYS A 599 -36.45 -23.89 -5.72
N LYS A 600 -37.56 -24.60 -5.97
CA LYS A 600 -38.02 -24.94 -7.32
C LYS A 600 -38.97 -23.85 -7.79
N ARG A 601 -38.56 -23.07 -8.78
CA ARG A 601 -39.35 -22.03 -9.44
C ARG A 601 -39.85 -22.52 -10.78
N LYS A 602 -40.93 -21.92 -11.31
CA LYS A 602 -41.51 -22.33 -12.59
C LYS A 602 -40.48 -22.18 -13.72
N GLY A 603 -39.92 -23.31 -14.17
CA GLY A 603 -38.92 -23.36 -15.27
C GLY A 603 -37.46 -23.30 -14.88
N TYR A 604 -37.09 -23.04 -13.63
CA TYR A 604 -35.72 -23.04 -13.13
C TYR A 604 -35.61 -23.39 -11.66
N THR A 605 -34.42 -23.75 -11.19
CA THR A 605 -34.08 -23.96 -9.77
C THR A 605 -32.89 -23.11 -9.39
N VAL A 606 -32.94 -22.50 -8.22
CA VAL A 606 -31.83 -21.75 -7.65
C VAL A 606 -31.22 -22.56 -6.52
N GLN A 607 -29.91 -22.78 -6.55
CA GLN A 607 -29.14 -23.39 -5.48
C GLN A 607 -28.18 -22.32 -4.95
N ARG A 608 -28.20 -22.09 -3.62
CA ARG A 608 -27.19 -21.25 -2.94
C ARG A 608 -26.03 -22.15 -2.50
N TYR A 609 -24.81 -21.70 -2.73
CA TYR A 609 -23.59 -22.35 -2.25
C TYR A 609 -23.10 -21.61 -1.01
N LYS A 610 -23.17 -22.25 0.16
CA LYS A 610 -22.65 -21.68 1.40
C LYS A 610 -21.18 -22.00 1.62
N GLY A 611 -20.72 -23.12 1.10
CA GLY A 611 -19.34 -23.57 1.21
C GLY A 611 -18.87 -24.37 0.01
N LEU A 612 -17.56 -24.43 -0.18
CA LEU A 612 -16.89 -25.17 -1.27
C LEU A 612 -17.15 -26.68 -1.20
N GLY A 613 -17.38 -27.21 0.01
CA GLY A 613 -17.74 -28.60 0.23
C GLY A 613 -19.13 -29.01 -0.31
N GLU A 614 -19.98 -28.03 -0.63
CA GLU A 614 -21.30 -28.28 -1.26
C GLU A 614 -21.21 -28.48 -2.78
N MET A 615 -20.08 -28.12 -3.39
CA MET A 615 -19.82 -28.28 -4.80
C MET A 615 -19.21 -29.66 -5.08
N ASP A 616 -19.70 -30.33 -6.12
CA ASP A 616 -19.00 -31.51 -6.60
C ASP A 616 -17.65 -31.15 -7.27
N PRO A 617 -16.70 -32.10 -7.39
CA PRO A 617 -15.37 -31.80 -7.96
C PRO A 617 -15.40 -31.18 -9.34
N LYS A 618 -16.37 -31.51 -10.20
CA LYS A 618 -16.49 -30.97 -11.55
C LYS A 618 -17.02 -29.52 -11.53
N GLN A 619 -17.96 -29.25 -10.63
CA GLN A 619 -18.47 -27.90 -10.45
C GLN A 619 -17.37 -26.99 -9.92
N LEU A 620 -16.65 -27.41 -8.85
CA LEU A 620 -15.54 -26.65 -8.28
C LEU A 620 -14.44 -26.41 -9.31
N ALA A 621 -14.10 -27.44 -10.10
CA ALA A 621 -13.13 -27.32 -11.17
C ALA A 621 -13.53 -26.26 -12.19
N SER A 622 -14.76 -26.36 -12.74
CA SER A 622 -15.20 -25.50 -13.84
C SER A 622 -15.54 -24.07 -13.45
N THR A 623 -15.82 -23.79 -12.18
CA THR A 623 -16.22 -22.45 -11.71
C THR A 623 -15.10 -21.69 -11.02
N THR A 624 -14.22 -22.41 -10.28
CA THR A 624 -13.28 -21.76 -9.35
C THR A 624 -11.82 -22.11 -9.63
N MET A 625 -11.54 -23.25 -10.29
CA MET A 625 -10.16 -23.70 -10.49
C MET A 625 -9.67 -23.62 -11.93
N ASP A 626 -10.53 -23.74 -12.93
CA ASP A 626 -10.12 -23.69 -14.35
C ASP A 626 -9.64 -22.28 -14.71
N PRO A 627 -8.37 -22.12 -15.18
CA PRO A 627 -7.82 -20.83 -15.57
C PRO A 627 -8.65 -20.04 -16.60
N LYS A 628 -9.52 -20.71 -17.37
CA LYS A 628 -10.33 -20.08 -18.42
C LYS A 628 -11.63 -19.47 -17.92
N THR A 629 -12.16 -19.96 -16.80
CA THR A 629 -13.52 -19.63 -16.35
C THR A 629 -13.57 -19.05 -14.95
N ARG A 630 -12.56 -19.28 -14.15
CA ARG A 630 -12.47 -18.80 -12.75
C ARG A 630 -12.32 -17.28 -12.65
N ILE A 631 -12.79 -16.74 -11.54
CA ILE A 631 -12.55 -15.36 -11.15
C ILE A 631 -11.57 -15.35 -9.98
N LEU A 632 -10.47 -14.61 -10.11
CA LEU A 632 -9.47 -14.40 -9.07
C LEU A 632 -9.34 -12.92 -8.79
N GLN A 633 -9.35 -12.56 -7.52
CA GLN A 633 -8.97 -11.23 -7.05
C GLN A 633 -7.50 -11.23 -6.66
N ARG A 634 -6.68 -10.42 -7.32
CA ARG A 634 -5.27 -10.25 -6.95
C ARG A 634 -5.17 -9.43 -5.67
N VAL A 635 -4.35 -9.88 -4.75
CA VAL A 635 -4.04 -9.12 -3.53
C VAL A 635 -2.94 -8.12 -3.85
N SER A 636 -3.17 -6.85 -3.52
CA SER A 636 -2.20 -5.76 -3.67
C SER A 636 -2.18 -4.90 -2.41
N ILE A 637 -1.04 -4.28 -2.15
CA ILE A 637 -0.89 -3.27 -1.10
C ILE A 637 -0.77 -1.94 -1.85
N GLU A 638 -1.81 -1.12 -1.76
CA GLU A 638 -1.85 0.18 -2.44
C GLU A 638 -1.16 1.26 -1.60
N ASP A 639 -1.38 1.22 -0.28
CA ASP A 639 -0.76 2.08 0.70
C ASP A 639 -0.21 1.24 1.86
N ALA A 640 1.09 1.39 2.16
CA ALA A 640 1.75 0.58 3.17
C ALA A 640 1.37 1.01 4.59
N VAL A 641 1.07 2.29 4.82
CA VAL A 641 0.68 2.81 6.14
C VAL A 641 -0.73 2.36 6.48
N VAL A 642 -1.65 2.53 5.52
CA VAL A 642 -3.03 2.08 5.68
C VAL A 642 -3.10 0.58 5.89
N ALA A 643 -2.33 -0.20 5.13
CA ALA A 643 -2.27 -1.65 5.29
C ALA A 643 -1.70 -2.05 6.67
N ASP A 644 -0.62 -1.42 7.14
CA ASP A 644 -0.05 -1.68 8.47
C ASP A 644 -1.04 -1.32 9.58
N ARG A 645 -1.68 -0.17 9.46
CA ARG A 645 -2.73 0.27 10.39
C ARG A 645 -3.90 -0.71 10.42
N ALA A 646 -4.44 -1.07 9.26
CA ALA A 646 -5.58 -2.00 9.16
C ALA A 646 -5.25 -3.39 9.75
N VAL A 647 -4.08 -3.95 9.45
CA VAL A 647 -3.63 -5.23 10.02
C VAL A 647 -3.51 -5.11 11.54
N ARG A 648 -2.90 -4.06 12.06
CA ARG A 648 -2.72 -3.83 13.48
C ARG A 648 -4.06 -3.64 14.21
N GLU A 649 -4.93 -2.77 13.75
CA GLU A 649 -6.22 -2.46 14.36
C GLU A 649 -7.15 -3.68 14.36
N LEU A 650 -7.23 -4.37 13.24
CA LEU A 650 -8.16 -5.49 13.08
C LEU A 650 -7.60 -6.82 13.62
N MET A 651 -6.29 -7.05 13.52
CA MET A 651 -5.66 -8.32 13.87
C MET A 651 -4.81 -8.27 15.15
N GLY A 652 -4.47 -7.08 15.65
CA GLY A 652 -3.69 -6.86 16.87
C GLY A 652 -4.40 -7.31 18.16
N SER A 653 -3.76 -7.10 19.32
CA SER A 653 -4.26 -7.46 20.64
C SER A 653 -5.36 -6.51 21.16
N GLU A 654 -5.32 -5.24 20.75
CA GLU A 654 -6.24 -4.20 21.22
C GLU A 654 -7.67 -4.41 20.71
N VAL A 655 -8.62 -4.40 21.64
CA VAL A 655 -10.05 -4.65 21.33
C VAL A 655 -10.78 -3.36 20.97
N GLY A 656 -10.29 -2.21 21.47
CA GLY A 656 -10.93 -0.90 21.31
C GLY A 656 -11.13 -0.54 19.83
N TYR A 657 -10.07 -0.60 19.03
CA TYR A 657 -10.11 -0.29 17.61
C TYR A 657 -11.07 -1.16 16.81
N ARG A 658 -11.10 -2.49 17.10
CA ARG A 658 -12.07 -3.38 16.45
C ARG A 658 -13.51 -3.04 16.79
N ARG A 659 -13.77 -2.60 18.05
CA ARG A 659 -15.11 -2.16 18.46
C ARG A 659 -15.49 -0.90 17.69
N GLU A 660 -14.62 0.10 17.67
CA GLU A 660 -14.85 1.36 16.95
C GLU A 660 -15.06 1.11 15.44
N TYR A 661 -14.23 0.28 14.83
CA TYR A 661 -14.38 -0.11 13.43
C TYR A 661 -15.74 -0.79 13.18
N ILE A 662 -16.16 -1.73 14.06
CA ILE A 662 -17.45 -2.40 13.93
C ILE A 662 -18.60 -1.41 14.10
N GLU A 663 -18.53 -0.49 15.06
CA GLU A 663 -19.55 0.54 15.28
C GLU A 663 -19.66 1.48 14.08
N LYS A 664 -18.54 1.94 13.52
CA LYS A 664 -18.48 2.82 12.35
C LYS A 664 -19.02 2.14 11.07
N HIS A 665 -18.74 0.83 10.89
CA HIS A 665 -19.09 0.07 9.68
C HIS A 665 -20.24 -0.91 9.89
N ALA A 666 -21.03 -0.76 10.97
CA ALA A 666 -22.14 -1.66 11.28
C ALA A 666 -23.21 -1.70 10.17
N HIS A 667 -23.40 -0.60 9.45
CA HIS A 667 -24.33 -0.50 8.33
C HIS A 667 -23.85 -1.27 7.08
N ASP A 668 -22.53 -1.51 6.94
CA ASP A 668 -21.94 -2.21 5.81
C ASP A 668 -21.90 -3.74 6.02
N ALA A 669 -22.28 -4.21 7.21
CA ALA A 669 -22.22 -5.63 7.56
C ALA A 669 -23.20 -6.44 6.72
N ARG A 670 -22.65 -7.29 5.82
CA ARG A 670 -23.42 -8.12 4.87
C ARG A 670 -23.73 -9.53 5.40
N PHE A 671 -23.06 -9.96 6.48
CA PHE A 671 -23.17 -11.28 7.07
C PHE A 671 -23.49 -11.14 8.57
N LEU A 672 -24.76 -10.88 8.88
CA LEU A 672 -25.26 -11.00 10.23
C LEU A 672 -26.01 -12.35 10.30
N ASP A 673 -25.42 -13.35 10.95
CA ASP A 673 -26.18 -14.50 11.46
C ASP A 673 -27.02 -13.99 12.64
N ALA A 674 -28.23 -13.51 12.33
CA ALA A 674 -29.25 -13.17 13.32
C ALA A 674 -30.21 -14.33 13.48
#